data_516e47208fb4928d76e193c52cfbf6ba
#
_entry.id   516e47208fb4928d76e193c52cfbf6ba
#
_cell.length_a   1.000
_cell.length_b   1.000
_cell.length_c   1.000
_cell.angle_alpha   90.00
_cell.angle_beta   90.00
_cell.angle_gamma   90.00
#
_symmetry.space_group_name_H-M   'P 1'
#
loop_
_entity.id
_entity.type
_entity.pdbx_description
1 polymer ?
#
loop_
_entity_poly.entity_id
_entity_poly.type
_entity_poly.pdbx_seq_one_letter_code
_entity_poly.pdbx_strand_id
1 'polypeptide(L)'
;MPKLVIVESPAKAKTISKYLGRGYKVTASMGHVRDLPASQLGIDVDNGFAPKYITIKGKQKLVKELKAEAKKCDGVLLATDPDREGEAISWHLANILGLDPAAPNRVTFDEITKKGVKEGMAHPRAINIDLFNAQQARRELDRLVGYKLSPFLWRKVRRGLSAGRVQSVAVRLIRDRELEIENFKPDEYWNIDAALYPQSNSKNGFTARLAATADGKKLTVTNKEQADTIVAALDGKSYTISKLEKGKRRRQPAPPFITSTLQQDASRAFGFSATRTMRAAQTLYEGMDIAGHGTVGLITYMRTDSLRIAAEASAAAKQFIAGRWGDNYVCNTQRKWKSRSATAAQDAHEAIRPSMPELTPDEVEQSISGDTAKLYRLICSRFLASQMADCIQDTVSVSITAGDYLFRASGFRVSFDGFTALYEESTDDKQKKETALPPLEEGQTLKLRSLTADQKFTQPPPLYTEATLIHALEENGIGRPSTYAPIITTIVDRGYVEKDQKKLKTTPLGQAVNTVMMEQFPNIVDVKFSADMEKKLDIIEAGKADWVQTIDDFYKGFAKSLEDAEKNMEGKRVKVEDIPTDEICEKCGRPMVIKSGRYGKFVACSGFPECRNAHPLVKDTGGICPECGGHMLVRKSAKGRIYYGCSNYPKCNFMTWDEPVPEKCPQCGQTLFKKKGQLYCAKEGCGFTKPIEKK
;
A
#
# COMPACT_ATOMS: atom_id res chain seq x y z
N MET A 1 -17.55 -8.64 -42.74
CA MET A 1 -17.05 -9.53 -41.62
C MET A 1 -17.05 -8.73 -40.31
N PRO A 2 -16.96 -9.34 -39.11
CA PRO A 2 -16.92 -8.55 -37.87
C PRO A 2 -15.58 -7.80 -37.76
N LYS A 3 -15.52 -6.71 -36.95
CA LYS A 3 -14.27 -6.08 -36.56
C LYS A 3 -13.69 -6.85 -35.35
N LEU A 4 -12.35 -7.05 -35.33
CA LEU A 4 -11.65 -7.68 -34.23
C LEU A 4 -11.32 -6.63 -33.14
N VAL A 5 -11.74 -6.86 -31.91
CA VAL A 5 -11.41 -6.02 -30.74
C VAL A 5 -10.45 -6.81 -29.86
N ILE A 6 -9.24 -6.27 -29.62
CA ILE A 6 -8.21 -6.92 -28.78
C ILE A 6 -8.09 -6.15 -27.46
N VAL A 7 -8.35 -6.84 -26.37
CA VAL A 7 -8.21 -6.34 -24.98
C VAL A 7 -7.07 -7.07 -24.26
N GLU A 8 -6.76 -6.71 -23.03
CA GLU A 8 -5.64 -7.29 -22.29
C GLU A 8 -5.98 -8.62 -21.61
N SER A 9 -7.18 -8.77 -21.08
CA SER A 9 -7.57 -9.91 -20.25
C SER A 9 -8.82 -10.63 -20.76
N PRO A 10 -8.94 -11.94 -20.48
CA PRO A 10 -10.16 -12.69 -20.83
C PRO A 10 -11.41 -12.20 -20.09
N ALA A 11 -11.28 -11.71 -18.86
CA ALA A 11 -12.40 -11.16 -18.10
C ALA A 11 -12.97 -9.93 -18.80
N LYS A 12 -12.10 -8.99 -19.18
CA LYS A 12 -12.45 -7.80 -19.95
C LYS A 12 -13.09 -8.17 -21.30
N ALA A 13 -12.51 -9.18 -21.99
CA ALA A 13 -13.08 -9.67 -23.25
C ALA A 13 -14.51 -10.22 -23.08
N LYS A 14 -14.75 -11.00 -22.02
CA LYS A 14 -16.09 -11.54 -21.70
C LYS A 14 -17.11 -10.44 -21.46
N THR A 15 -16.74 -9.41 -20.71
CA THR A 15 -17.63 -8.28 -20.38
C THR A 15 -17.94 -7.44 -21.61
N ILE A 16 -16.91 -7.02 -22.37
CA ILE A 16 -17.07 -6.15 -23.54
C ILE A 16 -17.83 -6.85 -24.67
N SER A 17 -17.60 -8.15 -24.89
CA SER A 17 -18.31 -8.91 -25.93
C SER A 17 -19.83 -8.91 -25.74
N LYS A 18 -20.32 -8.88 -24.49
CA LYS A 18 -21.74 -8.79 -24.17
C LYS A 18 -22.38 -7.45 -24.60
N TYR A 19 -21.58 -6.37 -24.65
CA TYR A 19 -22.05 -5.03 -24.99
C TYR A 19 -21.97 -4.71 -26.47
N LEU A 20 -21.03 -5.31 -27.22
CA LEU A 20 -20.76 -4.93 -28.62
C LEU A 20 -21.60 -5.69 -29.64
N GLY A 21 -22.13 -6.86 -29.31
CA GLY A 21 -23.01 -7.63 -30.24
C GLY A 21 -22.27 -8.28 -31.43
N ARG A 22 -23.03 -8.74 -32.43
CA ARG A 22 -22.55 -9.60 -33.53
C ARG A 22 -21.57 -8.92 -34.50
N GLY A 23 -21.50 -7.59 -34.55
CA GLY A 23 -20.59 -6.83 -35.43
C GLY A 23 -19.15 -6.84 -35.01
N TYR A 24 -18.84 -7.40 -33.84
CA TYR A 24 -17.51 -7.40 -33.25
C TYR A 24 -17.13 -8.77 -32.73
N LYS A 25 -15.87 -9.12 -32.91
CA LYS A 25 -15.24 -10.29 -32.29
C LYS A 25 -14.23 -9.80 -31.24
N VAL A 26 -14.45 -10.11 -29.96
CA VAL A 26 -13.56 -9.68 -28.88
C VAL A 26 -12.63 -10.82 -28.48
N THR A 27 -11.34 -10.53 -28.34
CA THR A 27 -10.31 -11.47 -27.90
C THR A 27 -9.32 -10.81 -26.94
N ALA A 28 -8.49 -11.60 -26.26
CA ALA A 28 -7.52 -11.09 -25.30
C ALA A 28 -6.07 -11.37 -25.72
N SER A 29 -5.17 -10.37 -25.52
CA SER A 29 -3.72 -10.51 -25.70
C SER A 29 -3.02 -11.20 -24.52
N MET A 30 -3.71 -11.37 -23.41
CA MET A 30 -3.13 -11.88 -22.16
C MET A 30 -1.94 -11.04 -21.66
N GLY A 31 -2.04 -9.70 -21.73
CA GLY A 31 -0.99 -8.74 -21.43
C GLY A 31 -0.01 -8.55 -22.58
N HIS A 32 1.24 -8.19 -22.26
CA HIS A 32 2.29 -7.99 -23.27
C HIS A 32 2.57 -9.24 -24.09
N VAL A 33 2.78 -9.06 -25.38
CA VAL A 33 3.14 -10.12 -26.35
C VAL A 33 4.59 -10.04 -26.79
N ARG A 34 5.24 -8.87 -26.67
CA ARG A 34 6.66 -8.61 -26.94
C ARG A 34 7.31 -7.95 -25.72
N ASP A 35 8.59 -8.21 -25.54
CA ASP A 35 9.43 -7.55 -24.52
C ASP A 35 10.91 -7.62 -24.95
N LEU A 36 11.79 -6.95 -24.22
CA LEU A 36 13.23 -7.10 -24.34
C LEU A 36 13.67 -8.53 -23.99
N PRO A 37 14.74 -9.07 -24.59
CA PRO A 37 15.26 -10.43 -24.29
C PRO A 37 15.56 -10.59 -22.79
N ALA A 38 15.18 -11.72 -22.21
CA ALA A 38 15.38 -11.97 -20.78
C ALA A 38 16.87 -12.15 -20.40
N SER A 39 17.69 -12.70 -21.29
CA SER A 39 19.09 -13.09 -21.04
C SER A 39 20.12 -12.11 -21.60
N GLN A 40 19.69 -11.04 -22.25
CA GLN A 40 20.54 -10.03 -22.85
C GLN A 40 20.06 -8.64 -22.49
N LEU A 41 20.91 -7.62 -22.60
CA LEU A 41 20.51 -6.22 -22.37
C LEU A 41 19.34 -5.85 -23.30
N GLY A 42 19.49 -6.15 -24.58
CA GLY A 42 18.45 -5.92 -25.59
C GLY A 42 18.23 -4.46 -25.94
N ILE A 43 19.20 -3.60 -25.62
CA ILE A 43 19.23 -2.16 -25.91
C ILE A 43 20.59 -1.87 -26.56
N ASP A 44 20.58 -1.20 -27.70
CA ASP A 44 21.79 -0.77 -28.40
C ASP A 44 22.18 0.62 -27.89
N VAL A 45 23.10 0.65 -26.92
CA VAL A 45 23.51 1.90 -26.25
C VAL A 45 24.35 2.83 -27.13
N ASP A 46 24.94 2.29 -28.20
CA ASP A 46 25.80 3.04 -29.13
C ASP A 46 25.00 3.57 -30.33
N ASN A 47 23.75 3.11 -30.50
CA ASN A 47 22.91 3.47 -31.63
C ASN A 47 21.51 3.93 -31.14
N GLY A 48 21.45 5.08 -30.47
CA GLY A 48 20.21 5.73 -30.06
C GLY A 48 19.35 4.91 -29.11
N PHE A 49 19.92 4.01 -28.32
CA PHE A 49 19.22 3.12 -27.37
C PHE A 49 18.14 2.25 -28.04
N ALA A 50 18.34 1.89 -29.31
CA ALA A 50 17.36 1.11 -30.06
C ALA A 50 17.02 -0.23 -29.37
N PRO A 51 15.74 -0.49 -28.99
CA PRO A 51 15.35 -1.69 -28.29
C PRO A 51 15.15 -2.88 -29.23
N LYS A 52 15.69 -4.02 -28.87
CA LYS A 52 15.49 -5.29 -29.57
C LYS A 52 14.30 -6.04 -28.99
N TYR A 53 13.10 -5.74 -29.45
CA TYR A 53 11.90 -6.43 -29.00
C TYR A 53 11.79 -7.83 -29.63
N ILE A 54 11.48 -8.83 -28.80
CA ILE A 54 11.20 -10.21 -29.21
C ILE A 54 9.84 -10.65 -28.70
N THR A 55 9.23 -11.64 -29.34
CA THR A 55 8.01 -12.28 -28.82
C THR A 55 8.34 -13.00 -27.51
N ILE A 56 7.56 -12.73 -26.47
CA ILE A 56 7.72 -13.35 -25.14
C ILE A 56 7.61 -14.89 -25.28
N LYS A 57 8.52 -15.61 -24.63
CA LYS A 57 8.52 -17.08 -24.60
C LYS A 57 7.16 -17.60 -24.11
N GLY A 58 6.53 -18.50 -24.88
CA GLY A 58 5.21 -19.05 -24.61
C GLY A 58 4.05 -18.27 -25.24
N LYS A 59 4.29 -17.09 -25.82
CA LYS A 59 3.26 -16.29 -26.52
C LYS A 59 3.18 -16.52 -28.02
N GLN A 60 4.06 -17.33 -28.61
CA GLN A 60 4.12 -17.57 -30.04
C GLN A 60 2.80 -18.12 -30.62
N LYS A 61 2.16 -19.05 -29.90
CA LYS A 61 0.86 -19.62 -30.30
C LYS A 61 -0.21 -18.54 -30.32
N LEU A 62 -0.31 -17.74 -29.25
CA LEU A 62 -1.27 -16.64 -29.14
C LEU A 62 -1.07 -15.61 -30.27
N VAL A 63 0.18 -15.23 -30.57
CA VAL A 63 0.48 -14.30 -31.66
C VAL A 63 0.04 -14.87 -33.02
N LYS A 64 0.25 -16.18 -33.28
CA LYS A 64 -0.25 -16.83 -34.51
C LYS A 64 -1.78 -16.80 -34.58
N GLU A 65 -2.45 -17.08 -33.47
CA GLU A 65 -3.92 -17.03 -33.38
C GLU A 65 -4.46 -15.61 -33.64
N LEU A 66 -3.88 -14.59 -33.01
CA LEU A 66 -4.27 -13.18 -33.22
C LEU A 66 -4.07 -12.75 -34.68
N LYS A 67 -2.96 -13.13 -35.31
CA LYS A 67 -2.72 -12.87 -36.76
C LYS A 67 -3.75 -13.55 -37.66
N ALA A 68 -4.08 -14.81 -37.35
CA ALA A 68 -5.08 -15.56 -38.12
C ALA A 68 -6.49 -14.96 -37.97
N GLU A 69 -6.83 -14.51 -36.78
CA GLU A 69 -8.14 -13.87 -36.52
C GLU A 69 -8.22 -12.48 -37.16
N ALA A 70 -7.17 -11.66 -37.09
CA ALA A 70 -7.13 -10.35 -37.73
C ALA A 70 -7.37 -10.44 -39.25
N LYS A 71 -6.83 -11.47 -39.92
CA LYS A 71 -7.05 -11.71 -41.37
C LYS A 71 -8.50 -12.07 -41.72
N LYS A 72 -9.30 -12.53 -40.76
CA LYS A 72 -10.71 -12.90 -40.97
C LYS A 72 -11.70 -11.77 -40.64
N CYS A 73 -11.18 -10.60 -40.28
CA CYS A 73 -12.00 -9.45 -39.83
C CYS A 73 -11.81 -8.25 -40.76
N ASP A 74 -12.82 -7.37 -40.84
CA ASP A 74 -12.78 -6.15 -41.67
C ASP A 74 -11.88 -5.06 -41.08
N GLY A 75 -11.36 -5.22 -39.87
CA GLY A 75 -10.46 -4.29 -39.20
C GLY A 75 -10.19 -4.73 -37.79
N VAL A 76 -9.18 -4.11 -37.18
CA VAL A 76 -8.72 -4.41 -35.81
C VAL A 76 -8.81 -3.15 -34.98
N LEU A 77 -9.39 -3.26 -33.77
CA LEU A 77 -9.39 -2.23 -32.75
C LEU A 77 -8.63 -2.72 -31.52
N LEU A 78 -7.75 -1.89 -31.00
CA LEU A 78 -6.89 -2.16 -29.85
C LEU A 78 -7.47 -1.47 -28.62
N ALA A 79 -8.14 -2.26 -27.76
CA ALA A 79 -8.94 -1.77 -26.64
C ALA A 79 -8.30 -2.11 -25.28
N THR A 80 -6.99 -1.89 -25.18
CA THR A 80 -6.21 -2.06 -23.94
C THR A 80 -6.49 -0.91 -22.97
N ASP A 81 -6.00 -1.04 -21.71
CA ASP A 81 -6.23 -0.05 -20.67
C ASP A 81 -5.75 1.37 -21.06
N PRO A 82 -6.30 2.42 -20.45
CA PRO A 82 -5.99 3.80 -20.85
C PRO A 82 -4.67 4.34 -20.30
N ASP A 83 -3.79 3.50 -19.74
CA ASP A 83 -2.48 3.89 -19.21
C ASP A 83 -1.32 3.66 -20.20
N ARG A 84 -0.10 4.05 -19.78
CA ARG A 84 1.15 3.85 -20.55
C ARG A 84 1.39 2.39 -20.92
N GLU A 85 1.06 1.45 -20.04
CA GLU A 85 1.23 0.01 -20.27
C GLU A 85 0.26 -0.48 -21.35
N GLY A 86 -1.00 -0.05 -21.29
CA GLY A 86 -1.99 -0.37 -22.32
C GLY A 86 -1.62 0.22 -23.67
N GLU A 87 -1.06 1.44 -23.72
CA GLU A 87 -0.58 2.05 -24.96
C GLU A 87 0.58 1.26 -25.56
N ALA A 88 1.53 0.81 -24.72
CA ALA A 88 2.65 -0.03 -25.17
C ALA A 88 2.18 -1.42 -25.66
N ILE A 89 1.21 -2.04 -25.01
CA ILE A 89 0.61 -3.29 -25.48
C ILE A 89 -0.04 -3.07 -26.85
N SER A 90 -0.79 -1.97 -27.03
CA SER A 90 -1.41 -1.61 -28.31
C SER A 90 -0.37 -1.41 -29.41
N TRP A 91 0.70 -0.69 -29.14
CA TRP A 91 1.80 -0.47 -30.10
C TRP A 91 2.45 -1.79 -30.50
N HIS A 92 2.75 -2.66 -29.54
CA HIS A 92 3.33 -3.97 -29.85
C HIS A 92 2.38 -4.86 -30.65
N LEU A 93 1.08 -4.81 -30.40
CA LEU A 93 0.07 -5.51 -31.17
C LEU A 93 -0.04 -4.95 -32.59
N ALA A 94 -0.06 -3.62 -32.75
CA ALA A 94 -0.08 -2.97 -34.06
C ALA A 94 1.13 -3.42 -34.91
N ASN A 95 2.31 -3.38 -34.34
CA ASN A 95 3.53 -3.82 -35.01
C ASN A 95 3.50 -5.32 -35.43
N ILE A 96 3.01 -6.21 -34.54
CA ILE A 96 2.89 -7.64 -34.84
C ILE A 96 1.87 -7.91 -35.95
N LEU A 97 0.75 -7.16 -35.93
CA LEU A 97 -0.37 -7.35 -36.87
C LEU A 97 -0.20 -6.57 -38.18
N GLY A 98 0.83 -5.73 -38.31
CA GLY A 98 1.10 -4.90 -39.47
C GLY A 98 0.07 -3.76 -39.60
N LEU A 99 -0.43 -3.22 -38.49
CA LEU A 99 -1.33 -2.09 -38.47
C LEU A 99 -0.51 -0.79 -38.44
N ASP A 100 -1.01 0.24 -39.11
CA ASP A 100 -0.47 1.58 -39.02
C ASP A 100 -0.79 2.21 -37.63
N PRO A 101 0.20 2.57 -36.81
CA PRO A 101 -0.04 3.21 -35.52
C PRO A 101 -0.73 4.59 -35.62
N ALA A 102 -0.62 5.26 -36.77
CA ALA A 102 -1.28 6.54 -37.01
C ALA A 102 -2.77 6.38 -37.40
N ALA A 103 -3.20 5.19 -37.75
CA ALA A 103 -4.60 4.91 -38.07
C ALA A 103 -5.48 4.89 -36.78
N PRO A 104 -6.78 5.22 -36.90
CA PRO A 104 -7.71 5.25 -35.77
C PRO A 104 -8.15 3.84 -35.34
N ASN A 105 -7.22 3.08 -34.78
CA ASN A 105 -7.44 1.70 -34.31
C ASN A 105 -7.25 1.52 -32.80
N ARG A 106 -6.99 2.58 -32.05
CA ARG A 106 -6.89 2.58 -30.59
C ARG A 106 -8.19 3.05 -29.94
N VAL A 107 -8.71 2.27 -29.00
CA VAL A 107 -9.91 2.56 -28.20
C VAL A 107 -9.59 2.45 -26.72
N THR A 108 -10.11 3.35 -25.91
CA THR A 108 -9.93 3.37 -24.45
C THR A 108 -11.28 3.45 -23.74
N PHE A 109 -11.34 2.89 -22.53
CA PHE A 109 -12.52 2.92 -21.67
C PHE A 109 -12.13 3.32 -20.25
N ASP A 110 -12.70 4.41 -19.74
CA ASP A 110 -12.52 4.82 -18.35
C ASP A 110 -13.33 3.94 -17.41
N GLU A 111 -14.44 3.38 -17.88
CA GLU A 111 -15.29 2.41 -17.18
C GLU A 111 -15.84 1.35 -18.14
N ILE A 112 -15.95 0.11 -17.67
CA ILE A 112 -16.47 -1.00 -18.48
C ILE A 112 -17.97 -1.18 -18.22
N THR A 113 -18.73 -0.15 -18.57
CA THR A 113 -20.19 -0.15 -18.61
C THR A 113 -20.67 -0.21 -20.07
N LYS A 114 -21.96 -0.52 -20.28
CA LYS A 114 -22.55 -0.50 -21.63
C LYS A 114 -22.42 0.88 -22.28
N LYS A 115 -22.58 1.97 -21.50
CA LYS A 115 -22.41 3.36 -21.97
C LYS A 115 -20.95 3.65 -22.27
N GLY A 116 -20.04 3.43 -21.33
CA GLY A 116 -18.62 3.72 -21.50
C GLY A 116 -17.99 2.96 -22.66
N VAL A 117 -18.35 1.67 -22.83
CA VAL A 117 -17.86 0.88 -23.98
C VAL A 117 -18.38 1.41 -25.30
N LYS A 118 -19.67 1.77 -25.41
CA LYS A 118 -20.22 2.34 -26.65
C LYS A 118 -19.58 3.70 -26.99
N GLU A 119 -19.38 4.54 -26.00
CA GLU A 119 -18.77 5.85 -26.15
C GLU A 119 -17.30 5.72 -26.61
N GLY A 120 -16.50 4.90 -25.95
CA GLY A 120 -15.13 4.65 -26.38
C GLY A 120 -15.04 4.07 -27.80
N MET A 121 -15.94 3.13 -28.15
CA MET A 121 -15.99 2.56 -29.50
C MET A 121 -16.41 3.57 -30.59
N ALA A 122 -17.11 4.64 -30.22
CA ALA A 122 -17.49 5.71 -31.16
C ALA A 122 -16.33 6.68 -31.47
N HIS A 123 -15.28 6.70 -30.62
CA HIS A 123 -14.16 7.64 -30.73
C HIS A 123 -12.80 6.93 -30.84
N PRO A 124 -12.58 6.09 -31.87
CA PRO A 124 -11.27 5.47 -32.07
C PRO A 124 -10.23 6.55 -32.44
N ARG A 125 -9.02 6.40 -31.94
CA ARG A 125 -7.91 7.33 -32.18
C ARG A 125 -6.66 6.61 -32.67
N ALA A 126 -5.64 7.37 -33.06
CA ALA A 126 -4.29 6.84 -33.26
C ALA A 126 -3.66 6.40 -31.91
N ILE A 127 -2.67 5.54 -32.00
CA ILE A 127 -1.82 5.22 -30.84
C ILE A 127 -1.05 6.48 -30.43
N ASN A 128 -1.06 6.78 -29.15
CA ASN A 128 -0.30 7.91 -28.60
C ASN A 128 1.16 7.51 -28.45
N ILE A 129 2.00 7.99 -29.38
CA ILE A 129 3.42 7.68 -29.43
C ILE A 129 4.19 8.25 -28.23
N ASP A 130 3.77 9.36 -27.67
CA ASP A 130 4.43 9.96 -26.49
C ASP A 130 4.20 9.15 -25.23
N LEU A 131 2.97 8.62 -25.04
CA LEU A 131 2.67 7.63 -23.99
C LEU A 131 3.50 6.35 -24.14
N PHE A 132 3.61 5.85 -25.36
CA PHE A 132 4.46 4.69 -25.68
C PHE A 132 5.93 4.99 -25.38
N ASN A 133 6.46 6.12 -25.83
CA ASN A 133 7.83 6.53 -25.60
C ASN A 133 8.14 6.68 -24.10
N ALA A 134 7.21 7.20 -23.31
CA ALA A 134 7.37 7.31 -21.86
C ALA A 134 7.44 5.94 -21.18
N GLN A 135 6.63 4.97 -21.63
CA GLN A 135 6.70 3.57 -21.15
C GLN A 135 8.00 2.91 -21.59
N GLN A 136 8.40 3.06 -22.86
CA GLN A 136 9.66 2.55 -23.40
C GLN A 136 10.85 3.12 -22.64
N ALA A 137 10.93 4.43 -22.46
CA ALA A 137 11.99 5.07 -21.68
C ALA A 137 12.10 4.50 -20.27
N ARG A 138 10.96 4.36 -19.56
CA ARG A 138 10.94 3.71 -18.24
C ARG A 138 11.47 2.29 -18.30
N ARG A 139 11.00 1.49 -19.27
CA ARG A 139 11.39 0.10 -19.43
C ARG A 139 12.89 -0.05 -19.67
N GLU A 140 13.46 0.84 -20.50
CA GLU A 140 14.88 0.86 -20.84
C GLU A 140 15.73 1.33 -19.67
N LEU A 141 15.36 2.40 -18.98
CA LEU A 141 16.04 2.87 -17.77
C LEU A 141 16.11 1.76 -16.70
N ASP A 142 14.99 1.11 -16.41
CA ASP A 142 14.94 0.03 -15.42
C ASP A 142 15.77 -1.19 -15.89
N ARG A 143 15.81 -1.45 -17.22
CA ARG A 143 16.65 -2.50 -17.80
C ARG A 143 18.14 -2.18 -17.70
N LEU A 144 18.56 -0.96 -18.08
CA LEU A 144 19.95 -0.51 -18.01
C LEU A 144 20.48 -0.60 -16.57
N VAL A 145 19.75 -0.04 -15.64
CA VAL A 145 20.12 -0.08 -14.20
C VAL A 145 20.17 -1.52 -13.70
N GLY A 146 19.09 -2.27 -13.87
CA GLY A 146 18.97 -3.63 -13.33
C GLY A 146 20.00 -4.60 -13.93
N TYR A 147 20.24 -4.52 -15.23
CA TYR A 147 21.13 -5.42 -15.94
C TYR A 147 22.63 -5.15 -15.66
N LYS A 148 22.98 -3.89 -15.42
CA LYS A 148 24.35 -3.49 -15.08
C LYS A 148 24.67 -3.62 -13.59
N LEU A 149 23.75 -3.22 -12.69
CA LEU A 149 23.98 -3.30 -11.24
C LEU A 149 23.88 -4.71 -10.68
N SER A 150 23.03 -5.57 -11.24
CA SER A 150 22.88 -6.92 -10.69
C SER A 150 24.17 -7.74 -10.73
N PRO A 151 24.93 -7.81 -11.85
CA PRO A 151 26.25 -8.47 -11.89
C PRO A 151 27.27 -7.86 -10.91
N PHE A 152 27.26 -6.53 -10.75
CA PHE A 152 28.10 -5.84 -9.75
C PHE A 152 27.80 -6.37 -8.34
N LEU A 153 26.53 -6.37 -7.91
CA LEU A 153 26.11 -6.91 -6.63
C LEU A 153 26.44 -8.39 -6.46
N TRP A 154 26.41 -9.18 -7.55
CA TRP A 154 26.78 -10.60 -7.48
C TRP A 154 28.25 -10.80 -7.13
N ARG A 155 29.12 -9.97 -7.65
CA ARG A 155 30.55 -10.02 -7.36
C ARG A 155 30.88 -9.47 -5.97
N LYS A 156 30.20 -8.38 -5.58
CA LYS A 156 30.57 -7.62 -4.38
C LYS A 156 29.81 -8.04 -3.12
N VAL A 157 28.63 -8.65 -3.25
CA VAL A 157 27.81 -9.11 -2.10
C VAL A 157 27.49 -10.61 -2.27
N ARG A 158 26.53 -10.97 -3.10
CA ARG A 158 26.09 -12.36 -3.28
C ARG A 158 25.38 -12.58 -4.62
N ARG A 159 25.62 -13.74 -5.22
CA ARG A 159 24.97 -14.14 -6.49
C ARG A 159 23.44 -14.18 -6.34
N GLY A 160 22.72 -13.77 -7.38
CA GLY A 160 21.25 -13.78 -7.45
C GLY A 160 20.58 -12.53 -6.91
N LEU A 161 21.35 -11.52 -6.48
CA LEU A 161 20.79 -10.21 -6.09
C LEU A 161 20.45 -9.39 -7.34
N SER A 162 19.57 -8.41 -7.15
CA SER A 162 19.23 -7.46 -8.20
C SER A 162 18.95 -6.09 -7.58
N ALA A 163 19.40 -5.06 -8.24
CA ALA A 163 19.07 -3.68 -7.91
C ALA A 163 18.15 -3.10 -8.99
N GLY A 164 17.33 -2.17 -8.58
CA GLY A 164 16.50 -1.37 -9.47
C GLY A 164 16.35 0.03 -8.88
N ARG A 165 16.28 1.04 -9.72
CA ARG A 165 16.24 2.46 -9.31
C ARG A 165 15.25 2.70 -8.18
N VAL A 166 13.97 2.54 -8.42
CA VAL A 166 12.90 2.85 -7.44
C VAL A 166 12.90 1.89 -6.24
N GLN A 167 13.23 0.61 -6.47
CA GLN A 167 13.28 -0.41 -5.41
C GLN A 167 14.38 -0.11 -4.39
N SER A 168 15.56 0.32 -4.85
CA SER A 168 16.68 0.66 -3.97
C SER A 168 16.36 1.89 -3.11
N VAL A 169 15.65 2.88 -3.68
CA VAL A 169 15.17 4.03 -2.90
C VAL A 169 14.13 3.61 -1.84
N ALA A 170 13.22 2.69 -2.17
CA ALA A 170 12.26 2.19 -1.18
C ALA A 170 12.96 1.47 -0.01
N VAL A 171 13.99 0.66 -0.29
CA VAL A 171 14.80 0.02 0.78
C VAL A 171 15.55 1.07 1.60
N ARG A 172 16.12 2.11 0.97
CA ARG A 172 16.76 3.22 1.63
C ARG A 172 15.82 3.94 2.59
N LEU A 173 14.63 4.33 2.14
CA LEU A 173 13.64 5.00 2.99
C LEU A 173 13.32 4.19 4.25
N ILE A 174 13.16 2.86 4.11
CA ILE A 174 12.90 1.97 5.25
C ILE A 174 14.12 1.98 6.19
N ARG A 175 15.35 1.86 5.65
CA ARG A 175 16.57 1.84 6.47
C ARG A 175 16.84 3.18 7.15
N ASP A 176 16.64 4.30 6.45
CA ASP A 176 16.78 5.64 7.03
C ASP A 176 15.82 5.82 8.23
N ARG A 177 14.59 5.31 8.13
CA ARG A 177 13.62 5.30 9.23
C ARG A 177 14.08 4.42 10.40
N GLU A 178 14.67 3.26 10.14
CA GLU A 178 15.26 2.42 11.18
C GLU A 178 16.40 3.14 11.90
N LEU A 179 17.31 3.79 11.14
CA LEU A 179 18.41 4.57 11.71
C LEU A 179 17.92 5.77 12.52
N GLU A 180 16.86 6.44 12.08
CA GLU A 180 16.21 7.50 12.84
C GLU A 180 15.68 7.00 14.19
N ILE A 181 15.09 5.81 14.22
CA ILE A 181 14.59 5.17 15.43
C ILE A 181 15.76 4.70 16.33
N GLU A 182 16.78 4.08 15.73
CA GLU A 182 17.98 3.58 16.46
C GLU A 182 18.76 4.71 17.14
N ASN A 183 18.84 5.88 16.50
CA ASN A 183 19.56 7.06 17.00
C ASN A 183 18.67 8.00 17.84
N PHE A 184 17.38 7.70 17.97
CA PHE A 184 16.44 8.56 18.68
C PHE A 184 16.77 8.61 20.18
N LYS A 185 16.88 9.81 20.72
CA LYS A 185 17.05 10.06 22.15
C LYS A 185 15.73 10.57 22.71
N PRO A 186 15.08 9.83 23.61
CA PRO A 186 13.84 10.28 24.22
C PRO A 186 14.08 11.47 25.13
N ASP A 187 13.36 12.55 24.93
CA ASP A 187 13.32 13.69 25.81
C ASP A 187 12.20 13.48 26.86
N GLU A 188 12.54 13.70 28.13
CA GLU A 188 11.60 13.66 29.23
C GLU A 188 10.75 14.91 29.25
N TYR A 189 9.43 14.73 29.47
CA TYR A 189 8.51 15.80 29.77
C TYR A 189 7.41 15.31 30.70
N TRP A 190 6.75 16.24 31.36
CA TRP A 190 5.68 15.94 32.31
C TRP A 190 4.39 16.58 31.89
N ASN A 191 3.30 15.82 31.92
CA ASN A 191 1.95 16.33 31.77
C ASN A 191 1.35 16.51 33.15
N ILE A 192 0.90 17.73 33.48
CA ILE A 192 0.14 18.01 34.70
C ILE A 192 -1.31 18.17 34.28
N ASP A 193 -2.14 17.22 34.70
CA ASP A 193 -3.54 17.12 34.35
C ASP A 193 -4.41 17.30 35.60
N ALA A 194 -5.32 18.31 35.58
CA ALA A 194 -6.29 18.57 36.62
C ALA A 194 -7.64 17.99 36.23
N ALA A 195 -8.16 17.04 36.99
CA ALA A 195 -9.52 16.58 36.88
C ALA A 195 -10.44 17.53 37.62
N LEU A 196 -11.27 18.26 36.89
CA LEU A 196 -12.10 19.36 37.37
C LEU A 196 -13.59 19.07 37.17
N TYR A 197 -14.44 19.67 37.98
CA TYR A 197 -15.90 19.61 37.82
C TYR A 197 -16.58 20.91 38.30
N PRO A 198 -17.73 21.28 37.69
CA PRO A 198 -18.54 22.41 38.17
C PRO A 198 -19.10 22.16 39.58
N GLN A 199 -19.12 23.16 40.44
CA GLN A 199 -19.67 22.99 41.78
C GLN A 199 -21.14 22.52 41.82
N SER A 200 -21.91 22.88 40.78
CA SER A 200 -23.31 22.50 40.62
C SER A 200 -23.53 21.01 40.32
N ASN A 201 -22.55 20.33 39.76
CA ASN A 201 -22.69 18.92 39.38
C ASN A 201 -21.35 18.18 39.33
N SER A 202 -21.09 17.41 40.36
CA SER A 202 -19.85 16.61 40.46
C SER A 202 -19.72 15.47 39.43
N LYS A 203 -20.81 15.08 38.76
CA LYS A 203 -20.77 14.05 37.70
C LYS A 203 -20.22 14.57 36.37
N ASN A 204 -20.29 15.88 36.15
CA ASN A 204 -19.84 16.55 34.93
C ASN A 204 -18.35 16.91 35.00
N GLY A 205 -17.50 15.92 35.26
CA GLY A 205 -16.06 16.11 35.33
C GLY A 205 -15.39 16.10 33.94
N PHE A 206 -14.31 16.86 33.81
CA PHE A 206 -13.42 16.87 32.63
C PHE A 206 -11.96 17.06 33.06
N THR A 207 -11.04 16.79 32.18
CA THR A 207 -9.59 16.95 32.44
C THR A 207 -9.09 18.20 31.71
N ALA A 208 -8.42 19.08 32.44
CA ALA A 208 -7.67 20.20 31.88
C ALA A 208 -6.18 20.00 32.06
N ARG A 209 -5.38 20.32 31.04
CA ARG A 209 -3.94 20.17 31.03
C ARG A 209 -3.25 21.51 31.24
N LEU A 210 -2.20 21.52 32.06
CA LEU A 210 -1.30 22.66 32.20
C LEU A 210 -0.68 23.01 30.83
N ALA A 211 -0.82 24.29 30.43
CA ALA A 211 -0.40 24.74 29.11
C ALA A 211 0.57 25.94 29.16
N ALA A 212 0.41 26.79 30.13
CA ALA A 212 1.16 28.04 30.22
C ALA A 212 1.22 28.56 31.66
N THR A 213 2.02 29.59 31.89
CA THR A 213 1.91 30.47 33.07
C THR A 213 0.72 31.41 32.91
N ALA A 214 0.27 32.04 34.00
CA ALA A 214 -0.91 32.91 33.98
C ALA A 214 -0.74 34.13 33.06
N ASP A 215 0.49 34.60 32.83
CA ASP A 215 0.85 35.63 31.82
C ASP A 215 0.83 35.13 30.37
N GLY A 216 0.47 33.87 30.15
CA GLY A 216 0.31 33.28 28.81
C GLY A 216 1.55 32.69 28.19
N LYS A 217 2.71 32.70 28.86
CA LYS A 217 3.94 32.08 28.34
C LYS A 217 3.83 30.57 28.36
N LYS A 218 4.06 29.93 27.23
CA LYS A 218 4.05 28.47 27.09
C LYS A 218 5.01 27.82 28.09
N LEU A 219 4.51 26.86 28.85
CA LEU A 219 5.28 26.14 29.85
C LEU A 219 5.49 24.69 29.39
N THR A 220 6.76 24.25 29.44
CA THR A 220 7.12 22.85 29.23
C THR A 220 7.83 22.36 30.49
N VAL A 221 7.28 21.34 31.10
CA VAL A 221 7.84 20.72 32.32
C VAL A 221 8.74 19.59 31.91
N THR A 222 10.05 19.70 32.18
CA THR A 222 11.08 18.82 31.64
C THR A 222 11.65 17.82 32.64
N ASN A 223 11.34 17.97 33.93
CA ASN A 223 11.82 17.07 34.96
C ASN A 223 10.84 17.01 36.15
N LYS A 224 11.11 16.04 37.05
CA LYS A 224 10.28 15.78 38.22
C LYS A 224 10.25 16.96 39.21
N GLU A 225 11.39 17.62 39.43
CA GLU A 225 11.48 18.72 40.40
C GLU A 225 10.56 19.90 40.01
N GLN A 226 10.54 20.24 38.70
CA GLN A 226 9.63 21.25 38.17
C GLN A 226 8.18 20.81 38.33
N ALA A 227 7.88 19.54 38.06
CA ALA A 227 6.53 19.01 38.20
C ALA A 227 6.04 19.07 39.68
N ASP A 228 6.88 18.62 40.60
CA ASP A 228 6.59 18.62 42.01
C ASP A 228 6.41 20.07 42.56
N THR A 229 7.25 20.99 42.12
CA THR A 229 7.15 22.43 42.47
C THR A 229 5.84 23.02 42.00
N ILE A 230 5.41 22.73 40.78
CA ILE A 230 4.14 23.23 40.21
C ILE A 230 2.95 22.60 40.94
N VAL A 231 3.01 21.29 41.20
CA VAL A 231 1.92 20.62 41.96
C VAL A 231 1.79 21.20 43.38
N ALA A 232 2.91 21.43 44.06
CA ALA A 232 2.88 22.08 45.38
C ALA A 232 2.35 23.50 45.33
N ALA A 233 2.71 24.28 44.31
CA ALA A 233 2.22 25.64 44.12
C ALA A 233 0.71 25.70 43.79
N LEU A 234 0.13 24.61 43.29
CA LEU A 234 -1.28 24.48 42.95
C LEU A 234 -2.15 23.98 44.12
N ASP A 235 -1.52 23.52 45.19
CA ASP A 235 -2.24 23.03 46.36
C ASP A 235 -3.07 24.15 47.01
N GLY A 236 -4.35 23.86 47.29
CA GLY A 236 -5.29 24.81 47.85
C GLY A 236 -5.70 25.97 46.93
N LYS A 237 -5.23 26.03 45.68
CA LYS A 237 -5.59 27.10 44.74
C LYS A 237 -7.00 26.91 44.17
N SER A 238 -7.65 28.03 43.90
CA SER A 238 -8.93 28.07 43.20
C SER A 238 -8.73 27.95 41.70
N TYR A 239 -9.52 27.09 41.03
CA TYR A 239 -9.53 26.93 39.58
C TYR A 239 -10.70 27.75 39.02
N THR A 240 -10.42 28.81 38.29
CA THR A 240 -11.42 29.73 37.74
C THR A 240 -11.32 29.79 36.23
N ILE A 241 -12.44 29.69 35.52
CA ILE A 241 -12.49 29.84 34.08
C ILE A 241 -12.20 31.30 33.73
N SER A 242 -11.02 31.57 33.20
CA SER A 242 -10.59 32.91 32.80
C SER A 242 -11.02 33.27 31.38
N LYS A 243 -11.25 32.26 30.51
CA LYS A 243 -11.71 32.49 29.15
C LYS A 243 -12.47 31.26 28.63
N LEU A 244 -13.60 31.51 27.98
CA LEU A 244 -14.41 30.49 27.33
C LEU A 244 -14.66 30.88 25.88
N GLU A 245 -14.09 30.10 24.96
CA GLU A 245 -14.25 30.32 23.53
C GLU A 245 -15.17 29.27 22.95
N LYS A 246 -16.24 29.69 22.32
CA LYS A 246 -17.18 28.86 21.57
C LYS A 246 -17.02 29.14 20.09
N GLY A 247 -16.91 28.10 19.27
CA GLY A 247 -16.74 28.25 17.85
C GLY A 247 -17.41 27.12 17.07
N LYS A 248 -17.35 27.23 15.75
CA LYS A 248 -17.76 26.15 14.81
C LYS A 248 -16.60 25.75 13.96
N ARG A 249 -16.32 24.44 13.93
CA ARG A 249 -15.33 23.83 13.03
C ARG A 249 -16.06 23.10 11.93
N ARG A 250 -15.74 23.43 10.67
CA ARG A 250 -16.16 22.68 9.50
C ARG A 250 -15.10 21.66 9.15
N ARG A 251 -15.47 20.39 9.11
CA ARG A 251 -14.61 19.28 8.67
C ARG A 251 -15.09 18.85 7.30
N GLN A 252 -14.23 19.03 6.30
CA GLN A 252 -14.51 18.60 4.92
C GLN A 252 -14.23 17.10 4.76
N PRO A 253 -14.98 16.41 3.88
CA PRO A 253 -14.64 15.04 3.51
C PRO A 253 -13.33 15.00 2.72
N ALA A 254 -12.67 13.86 2.78
CA ALA A 254 -11.52 13.60 1.95
C ALA A 254 -11.93 13.44 0.47
N PRO A 255 -11.01 13.68 -0.51
CA PRO A 255 -11.29 13.52 -1.93
C PRO A 255 -11.61 12.05 -2.26
N PRO A 256 -12.22 11.77 -3.42
CA PRO A 256 -12.37 10.40 -3.90
C PRO A 256 -11.01 9.73 -4.03
N PHE A 257 -10.99 8.40 -4.11
CA PHE A 257 -9.74 7.67 -4.15
C PHE A 257 -8.95 7.90 -5.44
N ILE A 258 -7.63 7.99 -5.27
CA ILE A 258 -6.62 7.68 -6.27
C ILE A 258 -5.95 6.35 -5.87
N THR A 259 -5.11 5.79 -6.72
CA THR A 259 -4.47 4.48 -6.47
C THR A 259 -3.76 4.41 -5.12
N SER A 260 -2.95 5.42 -4.79
CA SER A 260 -2.19 5.46 -3.54
C SER A 260 -3.09 5.50 -2.31
N THR A 261 -4.10 6.38 -2.30
CA THR A 261 -5.02 6.52 -1.15
C THR A 261 -5.94 5.31 -0.99
N LEU A 262 -6.34 4.66 -2.10
CA LEU A 262 -7.10 3.40 -2.03
C LEU A 262 -6.27 2.28 -1.39
N GLN A 263 -4.99 2.14 -1.77
CA GLN A 263 -4.08 1.16 -1.20
C GLN A 263 -3.83 1.42 0.29
N GLN A 264 -3.65 2.68 0.68
CA GLN A 264 -3.45 3.10 2.07
C GLN A 264 -4.67 2.77 2.93
N ASP A 265 -5.86 3.17 2.49
CA ASP A 265 -7.07 3.00 3.30
C ASP A 265 -7.52 1.53 3.36
N ALA A 266 -7.41 0.77 2.28
CA ALA A 266 -7.65 -0.68 2.29
C ALA A 266 -6.66 -1.43 3.20
N SER A 267 -5.42 -0.96 3.29
CA SER A 267 -4.43 -1.52 4.22
C SER A 267 -4.79 -1.21 5.69
N ARG A 268 -5.23 0.00 6.00
CA ARG A 268 -5.64 0.40 7.35
C ARG A 268 -6.93 -0.32 7.78
N ALA A 269 -7.96 -0.25 6.94
CA ALA A 269 -9.30 -0.77 7.26
C ALA A 269 -9.34 -2.31 7.30
N PHE A 270 -8.69 -2.98 6.35
CA PHE A 270 -8.83 -4.43 6.14
C PHE A 270 -7.53 -5.22 6.29
N GLY A 271 -6.38 -4.55 6.43
CA GLY A 271 -5.06 -5.19 6.42
C GLY A 271 -4.70 -5.77 5.04
N PHE A 272 -5.24 -5.20 3.95
CA PHE A 272 -4.90 -5.63 2.60
C PHE A 272 -3.49 -5.15 2.24
N SER A 273 -2.72 -6.01 1.56
CA SER A 273 -1.50 -5.57 0.89
C SER A 273 -1.85 -4.75 -0.36
N ALA A 274 -0.94 -3.90 -0.81
CA ALA A 274 -1.11 -3.13 -2.03
C ALA A 274 -1.46 -4.02 -3.24
N THR A 275 -0.78 -5.16 -3.39
CA THR A 275 -1.07 -6.15 -4.45
C THR A 275 -2.46 -6.77 -4.32
N ARG A 276 -2.91 -7.07 -3.09
CA ARG A 276 -4.25 -7.62 -2.83
C ARG A 276 -5.33 -6.60 -3.18
N THR A 277 -5.12 -5.34 -2.81
CA THR A 277 -6.01 -4.21 -3.15
C THR A 277 -6.13 -4.04 -4.65
N MET A 278 -5.00 -4.00 -5.38
CA MET A 278 -5.01 -3.80 -6.83
C MET A 278 -5.62 -4.99 -7.58
N ARG A 279 -5.45 -6.21 -7.09
CA ARG A 279 -6.11 -7.40 -7.68
C ARG A 279 -7.63 -7.31 -7.52
N ALA A 280 -8.13 -6.94 -6.36
CA ALA A 280 -9.55 -6.76 -6.13
C ALA A 280 -10.12 -5.61 -6.99
N ALA A 281 -9.41 -4.47 -7.07
CA ALA A 281 -9.78 -3.34 -7.90
C ALA A 281 -9.83 -3.70 -9.40
N GLN A 282 -8.84 -4.45 -9.91
CA GLN A 282 -8.82 -4.94 -11.28
C GLN A 282 -10.04 -5.80 -11.58
N THR A 283 -10.41 -6.70 -10.66
CA THR A 283 -11.60 -7.54 -10.81
C THR A 283 -12.88 -6.71 -10.86
N LEU A 284 -13.00 -5.70 -10.00
CA LEU A 284 -14.16 -4.78 -10.01
C LEU A 284 -14.24 -3.96 -11.30
N TYR A 285 -13.11 -3.52 -11.84
CA TYR A 285 -13.06 -2.76 -13.10
C TYR A 285 -13.41 -3.62 -14.31
N GLU A 286 -12.82 -4.83 -14.43
CA GLU A 286 -12.99 -5.70 -15.60
C GLU A 286 -14.40 -6.26 -15.74
N GLY A 287 -15.16 -6.30 -14.67
CA GLY A 287 -16.56 -6.67 -14.63
C GLY A 287 -16.86 -7.94 -13.84
N MET A 288 -17.96 -7.88 -13.12
CA MET A 288 -18.51 -8.97 -12.30
C MET A 288 -19.99 -9.18 -12.66
N ASP A 289 -20.46 -10.43 -12.49
CA ASP A 289 -21.87 -10.74 -12.72
C ASP A 289 -22.69 -10.27 -11.50
N ILE A 290 -23.56 -9.28 -11.68
CA ILE A 290 -24.41 -8.68 -10.65
C ILE A 290 -25.88 -8.99 -10.97
N ALA A 291 -26.61 -9.50 -9.99
CA ALA A 291 -28.03 -9.82 -10.12
C ALA A 291 -28.82 -8.59 -10.61
N GLY A 292 -29.66 -8.77 -11.62
CA GLY A 292 -30.43 -7.68 -12.25
C GLY A 292 -29.67 -6.78 -13.22
N HIS A 293 -28.31 -6.76 -13.17
CA HIS A 293 -27.47 -5.89 -13.98
C HIS A 293 -26.58 -6.65 -14.99
N GLY A 294 -26.47 -7.97 -14.85
CA GLY A 294 -25.59 -8.81 -15.68
C GLY A 294 -24.11 -8.58 -15.35
N THR A 295 -23.23 -8.82 -16.33
CA THR A 295 -21.78 -8.58 -16.14
C THR A 295 -21.47 -7.11 -16.38
N VAL A 296 -20.96 -6.41 -15.37
CA VAL A 296 -20.68 -4.96 -15.42
C VAL A 296 -19.41 -4.62 -14.65
N GLY A 297 -18.61 -3.67 -15.17
CA GLY A 297 -17.52 -3.04 -14.43
C GLY A 297 -18.10 -2.14 -13.36
N LEU A 298 -17.70 -2.38 -12.12
CA LEU A 298 -18.28 -1.73 -10.93
C LEU A 298 -17.60 -0.43 -10.56
N ILE A 299 -16.36 -0.21 -11.03
CA ILE A 299 -15.58 0.99 -10.73
C ILE A 299 -14.93 1.55 -11.99
N THR A 300 -14.53 2.82 -11.93
CA THR A 300 -13.65 3.45 -12.92
C THR A 300 -12.25 2.85 -12.89
N TYR A 301 -11.43 3.21 -13.88
CA TYR A 301 -10.05 2.71 -13.96
C TYR A 301 -9.24 3.00 -12.71
N MET A 302 -8.66 1.96 -12.11
CA MET A 302 -8.08 2.02 -10.76
C MET A 302 -6.63 2.48 -10.71
N ARG A 303 -5.93 2.60 -11.85
CA ARG A 303 -4.56 3.13 -11.90
C ARG A 303 -4.59 4.60 -12.29
N THR A 304 -4.90 5.46 -11.36
CA THR A 304 -5.06 6.90 -11.56
C THR A 304 -4.53 7.68 -10.36
N ASP A 305 -4.03 8.86 -10.61
CA ASP A 305 -3.72 9.91 -9.62
C ASP A 305 -4.60 11.15 -9.84
N SER A 306 -5.58 11.06 -10.75
CA SER A 306 -6.57 12.10 -10.98
C SER A 306 -7.64 12.10 -9.89
N LEU A 307 -8.01 13.31 -9.45
CA LEU A 307 -9.13 13.55 -8.54
C LEU A 307 -10.37 14.07 -9.29
N ARG A 308 -10.33 14.10 -10.62
CA ARG A 308 -11.43 14.55 -11.46
C ARG A 308 -12.63 13.60 -11.31
N ILE A 309 -13.81 14.15 -11.33
CA ILE A 309 -15.08 13.40 -11.32
C ILE A 309 -15.90 13.90 -12.51
N ALA A 310 -16.44 13.00 -13.33
CA ALA A 310 -17.34 13.36 -14.41
C ALA A 310 -18.59 14.07 -13.84
N ALA A 311 -19.06 15.09 -14.53
CA ALA A 311 -20.21 15.89 -14.09
C ALA A 311 -21.47 15.03 -13.88
N GLU A 312 -21.68 14.05 -14.77
CA GLU A 312 -22.81 13.10 -14.68
C GLU A 312 -22.72 12.23 -13.42
N ALA A 313 -21.53 11.71 -13.10
CA ALA A 313 -21.32 10.90 -11.89
C ALA A 313 -21.54 11.72 -10.61
N SER A 314 -21.08 12.98 -10.60
CA SER A 314 -21.34 13.90 -9.49
C SER A 314 -22.83 14.19 -9.33
N ALA A 315 -23.55 14.43 -10.43
CA ALA A 315 -25.00 14.67 -10.43
C ALA A 315 -25.78 13.45 -9.90
N ALA A 316 -25.46 12.24 -10.41
CA ALA A 316 -26.07 11.00 -9.96
C ALA A 316 -25.83 10.74 -8.45
N ALA A 317 -24.60 10.97 -7.99
CA ALA A 317 -24.27 10.84 -6.56
C ALA A 317 -25.06 11.83 -5.70
N LYS A 318 -25.19 13.09 -6.11
CA LYS A 318 -25.97 14.10 -5.40
C LYS A 318 -27.44 13.74 -5.31
N GLN A 319 -28.02 13.27 -6.41
CA GLN A 319 -29.39 12.78 -6.43
C GLN A 319 -29.61 11.60 -5.48
N PHE A 320 -28.68 10.65 -5.49
CA PHE A 320 -28.70 9.50 -4.58
C PHE A 320 -28.59 9.94 -3.10
N ILE A 321 -27.68 10.87 -2.78
CA ILE A 321 -27.51 11.42 -1.43
C ILE A 321 -28.79 12.13 -0.97
N ALA A 322 -29.38 12.99 -1.81
CA ALA A 322 -30.61 13.68 -1.49
C ALA A 322 -31.76 12.71 -1.18
N GLY A 323 -31.91 11.68 -1.99
CA GLY A 323 -32.95 10.65 -1.79
C GLY A 323 -32.78 9.81 -0.51
N ARG A 324 -31.54 9.61 -0.05
CA ARG A 324 -31.25 8.70 1.08
C ARG A 324 -31.12 9.43 2.42
N TRP A 325 -30.50 10.62 2.45
CA TRP A 325 -30.23 11.39 3.69
C TRP A 325 -30.91 12.75 3.72
N GLY A 326 -31.42 13.22 2.60
CA GLY A 326 -32.04 14.54 2.48
C GLY A 326 -31.12 15.59 1.83
N ASP A 327 -31.72 16.68 1.35
CA ASP A 327 -31.02 17.74 0.59
C ASP A 327 -29.92 18.45 1.40
N ASN A 328 -30.09 18.54 2.73
CA ASN A 328 -29.09 19.13 3.62
C ASN A 328 -27.76 18.36 3.68
N TYR A 329 -27.76 17.08 3.26
CA TYR A 329 -26.54 16.28 3.17
C TYR A 329 -25.81 16.44 1.83
N VAL A 330 -26.39 17.10 0.84
CA VAL A 330 -25.78 17.34 -0.46
C VAL A 330 -24.81 18.51 -0.39
N CYS A 331 -23.60 18.34 -0.93
CA CYS A 331 -22.69 19.46 -1.12
C CYS A 331 -23.16 20.31 -2.33
N ASN A 332 -23.67 21.51 -2.07
CA ASN A 332 -24.19 22.40 -3.11
C ASN A 332 -23.11 22.99 -4.00
N THR A 333 -21.86 23.08 -3.50
CA THR A 333 -20.72 23.59 -4.26
C THR A 333 -19.94 22.44 -4.89
N GLN A 334 -19.48 22.61 -6.12
CA GLN A 334 -18.55 21.65 -6.70
C GLN A 334 -17.18 21.80 -6.03
N ARG A 335 -16.78 20.80 -5.23
CA ARG A 335 -15.44 20.77 -4.64
C ARG A 335 -14.39 20.58 -5.70
N LYS A 336 -13.40 21.45 -5.70
CA LYS A 336 -12.19 21.32 -6.51
C LYS A 336 -11.07 20.78 -5.64
N TRP A 337 -10.67 19.58 -5.89
CA TRP A 337 -9.54 18.95 -5.19
C TRP A 337 -8.24 19.32 -5.91
N LYS A 338 -7.22 19.70 -5.16
CA LYS A 338 -5.89 19.94 -5.74
C LYS A 338 -5.20 18.59 -5.93
N SER A 339 -4.94 18.21 -7.18
CA SER A 339 -4.03 17.11 -7.47
C SER A 339 -2.60 17.48 -7.04
N ARG A 340 -1.88 16.54 -6.47
CA ARG A 340 -0.45 16.72 -6.18
C ARG A 340 0.42 16.58 -7.44
N SER A 341 -0.08 15.92 -8.48
CA SER A 341 0.57 15.81 -9.78
C SER A 341 0.37 17.09 -10.58
N ALA A 342 1.47 17.77 -10.90
CA ALA A 342 1.45 19.01 -11.67
C ALA A 342 1.38 18.82 -13.19
N THR A 343 1.23 17.58 -13.68
CA THR A 343 1.28 17.25 -15.10
C THR A 343 -0.11 17.11 -15.70
N ALA A 344 -0.42 17.98 -16.67
CA ALA A 344 -1.67 17.98 -17.43
C ALA A 344 -1.96 16.68 -18.23
N ALA A 345 -0.96 15.81 -18.38
CA ALA A 345 -1.09 14.55 -19.11
C ALA A 345 -2.04 13.52 -18.47
N GLN A 346 -2.35 13.68 -17.18
CA GLN A 346 -3.24 12.76 -16.44
C GLN A 346 -4.66 13.31 -16.23
N ASP A 347 -4.98 14.47 -16.79
CA ASP A 347 -6.34 15.05 -16.77
C ASP A 347 -7.37 14.22 -17.56
N ALA A 348 -6.92 13.25 -18.38
CA ALA A 348 -7.80 12.34 -19.10
C ALA A 348 -8.48 11.32 -18.18
N HIS A 349 -7.86 10.95 -17.05
CA HIS A 349 -8.41 9.97 -16.12
C HIS A 349 -9.37 10.57 -15.11
N GLU A 350 -10.22 9.73 -14.53
CA GLU A 350 -11.06 10.07 -13.39
C GLU A 350 -10.50 9.47 -12.09
N ALA A 351 -11.01 9.96 -10.96
CA ALA A 351 -10.83 9.34 -9.66
C ALA A 351 -11.48 7.94 -9.63
N ILE A 352 -11.02 7.10 -8.73
CA ILE A 352 -11.61 5.77 -8.49
C ILE A 352 -12.97 5.96 -7.81
N ARG A 353 -14.04 5.61 -8.53
CA ARG A 353 -15.42 5.75 -8.08
C ARG A 353 -16.28 4.58 -8.57
N PRO A 354 -17.47 4.35 -7.99
CA PRO A 354 -18.41 3.43 -8.58
C PRO A 354 -18.83 3.94 -9.97
N SER A 355 -18.97 3.03 -10.92
CA SER A 355 -19.48 3.32 -12.26
C SER A 355 -20.98 3.68 -12.24
N MET A 356 -21.71 3.13 -11.28
CA MET A 356 -23.13 3.37 -11.02
C MET A 356 -23.31 3.75 -9.54
N PRO A 357 -23.33 5.05 -9.18
CA PRO A 357 -23.45 5.49 -7.79
C PRO A 357 -24.72 5.03 -7.06
N GLU A 358 -25.79 4.75 -7.83
CA GLU A 358 -27.05 4.24 -7.34
C GLU A 358 -27.02 2.77 -6.93
N LEU A 359 -26.07 1.98 -7.46
CA LEU A 359 -25.91 0.56 -7.12
C LEU A 359 -25.21 0.44 -5.77
N THR A 360 -26.00 0.18 -4.75
CA THR A 360 -25.51 0.17 -3.37
C THR A 360 -24.58 -0.99 -3.07
N PRO A 361 -23.65 -0.84 -2.12
CA PRO A 361 -22.82 -1.96 -1.65
C PRO A 361 -23.63 -3.15 -1.16
N ASP A 362 -24.79 -2.93 -0.53
CA ASP A 362 -25.64 -3.99 0.00
C ASP A 362 -26.26 -4.83 -1.13
N GLU A 363 -26.65 -4.21 -2.23
CA GLU A 363 -27.14 -4.91 -3.44
C GLU A 363 -26.00 -5.69 -4.11
N VAL A 364 -24.83 -5.11 -4.22
CA VAL A 364 -23.66 -5.75 -4.84
C VAL A 364 -23.21 -6.95 -4.02
N GLU A 365 -23.23 -6.87 -2.67
CA GLU A 365 -22.86 -7.96 -1.77
C GLU A 365 -23.78 -9.19 -1.86
N GLN A 366 -24.98 -9.06 -2.44
CA GLN A 366 -25.83 -10.22 -2.76
C GLN A 366 -25.22 -11.09 -3.88
N SER A 367 -24.40 -10.51 -4.74
CA SER A 367 -23.79 -11.18 -5.89
C SER A 367 -22.31 -11.47 -5.71
N ILE A 368 -21.58 -10.65 -4.94
CA ILE A 368 -20.12 -10.78 -4.73
C ILE A 368 -19.78 -10.81 -3.24
N SER A 369 -18.64 -11.36 -2.91
CA SER A 369 -18.19 -11.51 -1.51
C SER A 369 -16.67 -11.33 -1.36
N GLY A 370 -16.19 -11.35 -0.13
CA GLY A 370 -14.76 -11.32 0.18
C GLY A 370 -14.10 -9.97 -0.10
N ASP A 371 -12.94 -9.98 -0.75
CA ASP A 371 -12.10 -8.79 -0.95
C ASP A 371 -12.75 -7.76 -1.87
N THR A 372 -13.40 -8.23 -2.93
CA THR A 372 -14.07 -7.36 -3.92
C THR A 372 -15.26 -6.62 -3.31
N ALA A 373 -16.08 -7.30 -2.51
CA ALA A 373 -17.20 -6.68 -1.81
C ALA A 373 -16.74 -5.60 -0.82
N LYS A 374 -15.75 -5.91 0.01
CA LYS A 374 -15.19 -4.95 0.96
C LYS A 374 -14.60 -3.73 0.27
N LEU A 375 -13.86 -3.95 -0.82
CA LEU A 375 -13.22 -2.86 -1.56
C LEU A 375 -14.26 -1.99 -2.29
N TYR A 376 -15.31 -2.60 -2.87
CA TYR A 376 -16.40 -1.86 -3.49
C TYR A 376 -17.12 -0.96 -2.48
N ARG A 377 -17.47 -1.50 -1.30
CA ARG A 377 -18.06 -0.73 -0.20
C ARG A 377 -17.19 0.46 0.19
N LEU A 378 -15.89 0.27 0.32
CA LEU A 378 -14.94 1.32 0.68
C LEU A 378 -14.93 2.43 -0.40
N ILE A 379 -14.85 2.05 -1.68
CA ILE A 379 -14.83 2.99 -2.81
C ILE A 379 -16.14 3.79 -2.87
N CYS A 380 -17.28 3.12 -2.77
CA CYS A 380 -18.60 3.78 -2.79
C CYS A 380 -18.75 4.75 -1.62
N SER A 381 -18.43 4.31 -0.40
CA SER A 381 -18.56 5.15 0.80
C SER A 381 -17.70 6.41 0.69
N ARG A 382 -16.44 6.28 0.26
CA ARG A 382 -15.52 7.40 0.08
C ARG A 382 -15.98 8.36 -1.01
N PHE A 383 -16.42 7.82 -2.16
CA PHE A 383 -16.91 8.63 -3.27
C PHE A 383 -18.16 9.42 -2.88
N LEU A 384 -19.19 8.76 -2.33
CA LEU A 384 -20.40 9.43 -1.89
C LEU A 384 -20.10 10.48 -0.80
N ALA A 385 -19.28 10.12 0.21
CA ALA A 385 -18.86 11.07 1.24
C ALA A 385 -18.18 12.32 0.66
N SER A 386 -17.39 12.18 -0.40
CA SER A 386 -16.75 13.32 -1.09
C SER A 386 -17.77 14.29 -1.72
N GLN A 387 -18.99 13.83 -2.01
CA GLN A 387 -20.08 14.64 -2.57
C GLN A 387 -21.08 15.13 -1.49
N MET A 388 -20.92 14.70 -0.23
CA MET A 388 -21.77 15.09 0.89
C MET A 388 -21.35 16.44 1.50
N ALA A 389 -22.24 17.03 2.28
CA ALA A 389 -21.99 18.26 3.05
C ALA A 389 -20.91 18.06 4.12
N ASP A 390 -20.30 19.15 4.54
CA ASP A 390 -19.29 19.16 5.61
C ASP A 390 -19.90 18.71 6.94
N CYS A 391 -19.12 18.02 7.76
CA CYS A 391 -19.46 17.81 9.17
C CYS A 391 -19.23 19.10 9.95
N ILE A 392 -20.22 19.52 10.72
CA ILE A 392 -20.17 20.73 11.55
C ILE A 392 -20.03 20.30 13.02
N GLN A 393 -19.02 20.84 13.66
CA GLN A 393 -18.71 20.59 15.06
C GLN A 393 -18.76 21.91 15.83
N ASP A 394 -19.55 21.96 16.85
CA ASP A 394 -19.52 23.04 17.84
C ASP A 394 -18.34 22.77 18.78
N THR A 395 -17.37 23.66 18.78
CA THR A 395 -16.15 23.54 19.60
C THR A 395 -16.21 24.44 20.81
N VAL A 396 -15.71 23.95 21.93
CA VAL A 396 -15.54 24.70 23.17
C VAL A 396 -14.07 24.56 23.59
N SER A 397 -13.43 25.69 23.86
CA SER A 397 -12.10 25.74 24.46
C SER A 397 -12.15 26.60 25.71
N VAL A 398 -11.61 26.07 26.79
CA VAL A 398 -11.58 26.78 28.08
C VAL A 398 -10.14 26.99 28.53
N SER A 399 -9.87 28.20 29.02
CA SER A 399 -8.66 28.53 29.75
C SER A 399 -9.04 28.71 31.23
N ILE A 400 -8.30 28.03 32.09
CA ILE A 400 -8.60 27.97 33.53
C ILE A 400 -7.35 28.41 34.26
N THR A 401 -7.46 29.47 35.05
CA THR A 401 -6.39 29.97 35.92
C THR A 401 -6.41 29.30 37.28
N ALA A 402 -5.25 28.91 37.77
CA ALA A 402 -5.05 28.42 39.14
C ALA A 402 -3.71 28.98 39.64
N GLY A 403 -3.77 30.02 40.52
CA GLY A 403 -2.57 30.77 40.91
C GLY A 403 -1.84 31.34 39.70
N ASP A 404 -0.53 31.08 39.58
CA ASP A 404 0.32 31.56 38.49
C ASP A 404 0.30 30.68 37.24
N TYR A 405 -0.66 29.75 37.15
CA TYR A 405 -0.68 28.73 36.07
C TYR A 405 -2.00 28.77 35.28
N LEU A 406 -1.88 28.42 34.01
CA LEU A 406 -2.98 28.35 33.06
C LEU A 406 -3.16 26.92 32.55
N PHE A 407 -4.32 26.34 32.83
CA PHE A 407 -4.77 25.07 32.32
C PHE A 407 -5.67 25.26 31.08
N ARG A 408 -5.65 24.31 30.15
CA ARG A 408 -6.53 24.31 28.99
C ARG A 408 -7.25 22.98 28.85
N ALA A 409 -8.52 23.07 28.47
CA ALA A 409 -9.27 21.93 27.99
C ALA A 409 -10.03 22.32 26.73
N SER A 410 -10.23 21.39 25.84
CA SER A 410 -11.03 21.56 24.64
C SER A 410 -11.92 20.35 24.42
N GLY A 411 -13.04 20.58 23.79
CA GLY A 411 -13.96 19.53 23.39
C GLY A 411 -14.82 19.98 22.22
N PHE A 412 -15.51 19.05 21.60
CA PHE A 412 -16.46 19.36 20.55
C PHE A 412 -17.69 18.46 20.62
N ARG A 413 -18.77 18.95 20.08
CA ARG A 413 -19.98 18.19 19.82
C ARG A 413 -20.31 18.27 18.35
N VAL A 414 -20.62 17.14 17.73
CA VAL A 414 -21.13 17.14 16.36
C VAL A 414 -22.53 17.71 16.35
N SER A 415 -22.72 18.87 15.71
CA SER A 415 -24.02 19.51 15.53
C SER A 415 -24.68 19.11 14.20
N PHE A 416 -23.87 18.75 13.20
CA PHE A 416 -24.32 18.13 11.96
C PHE A 416 -23.25 17.16 11.47
N ASP A 417 -23.62 15.91 11.32
CA ASP A 417 -22.68 14.83 10.97
C ASP A 417 -22.20 14.88 9.50
N GLY A 418 -23.04 15.39 8.58
CA GLY A 418 -22.66 15.53 7.19
C GLY A 418 -22.10 14.22 6.60
N PHE A 419 -20.92 14.30 5.97
CA PHE A 419 -20.28 13.12 5.36
C PHE A 419 -19.91 12.00 6.35
N THR A 420 -19.74 12.33 7.64
CA THR A 420 -19.37 11.34 8.66
C THR A 420 -20.50 10.35 8.98
N ALA A 421 -21.74 10.66 8.57
CA ALA A 421 -22.85 9.71 8.59
C ALA A 421 -22.59 8.45 7.75
N LEU A 422 -21.72 8.54 6.73
CA LEU A 422 -21.42 7.45 5.82
C LEU A 422 -19.99 6.93 5.93
N TYR A 423 -19.01 7.83 6.11
CA TYR A 423 -17.60 7.46 5.99
C TYR A 423 -16.69 8.35 6.83
N GLU A 424 -15.79 7.72 7.55
CA GLU A 424 -14.61 8.34 8.14
C GLU A 424 -13.35 7.61 7.69
N GLU A 425 -12.32 8.37 7.29
CA GLU A 425 -11.04 7.83 6.87
C GLU A 425 -10.36 7.07 8.02
N SER A 426 -9.89 5.85 7.72
CA SER A 426 -9.13 5.08 8.69
C SER A 426 -7.77 5.73 8.94
N THR A 427 -7.43 5.98 10.20
CA THR A 427 -6.14 6.54 10.62
C THR A 427 -5.30 5.51 11.34
N ASP A 428 -3.97 5.62 11.22
CA ASP A 428 -3.03 4.78 11.96
C ASP A 428 -2.96 5.18 13.45
N ASP A 429 -3.32 6.43 13.76
CA ASP A 429 -3.40 6.96 15.12
C ASP A 429 -4.79 6.69 15.72
N LYS A 430 -4.81 6.08 16.89
CA LYS A 430 -6.00 6.06 17.72
C LYS A 430 -6.27 7.46 18.22
N GLN A 431 -6.99 8.28 17.43
CA GLN A 431 -7.44 9.59 17.89
C GLN A 431 -8.24 9.37 19.19
N LYS A 432 -7.78 10.02 20.26
CA LYS A 432 -8.61 10.14 21.48
C LYS A 432 -9.91 10.80 21.05
N LYS A 433 -11.02 10.11 21.27
CA LYS A 433 -12.35 10.74 21.12
C LYS A 433 -12.36 11.92 22.08
N GLU A 434 -12.23 13.13 21.54
CA GLU A 434 -12.42 14.33 22.35
C GLU A 434 -13.87 14.32 22.84
N THR A 435 -14.02 14.31 24.14
CA THR A 435 -15.33 14.28 24.79
C THR A 435 -15.87 15.70 24.84
N ALA A 436 -17.18 15.87 24.66
CA ALA A 436 -17.81 17.18 24.84
C ALA A 436 -17.56 17.67 26.26
N LEU A 437 -17.17 18.93 26.41
CA LEU A 437 -17.11 19.58 27.72
C LEU A 437 -18.53 19.81 28.26
N PRO A 438 -18.71 19.77 29.60
CA PRO A 438 -19.98 20.11 30.20
C PRO A 438 -20.34 21.60 29.95
N PRO A 439 -21.57 22.03 30.23
CA PRO A 439 -21.91 23.45 30.22
C PRO A 439 -21.03 24.20 31.21
N LEU A 440 -20.33 25.22 30.72
CA LEU A 440 -19.38 26.04 31.49
C LEU A 440 -19.64 27.52 31.19
N GLU A 441 -19.29 28.39 32.16
CA GLU A 441 -19.39 29.84 32.04
C GLU A 441 -18.08 30.53 32.42
N GLU A 442 -17.80 31.66 31.79
CA GLU A 442 -16.64 32.48 32.13
C GLU A 442 -16.76 33.06 33.52
N GLY A 443 -15.69 33.09 34.30
CA GLY A 443 -15.68 33.44 35.71
C GLY A 443 -16.12 32.32 36.67
N GLN A 444 -16.58 31.17 36.15
CA GLN A 444 -17.04 30.07 37.00
C GLN A 444 -15.85 29.42 37.74
N THR A 445 -16.01 29.19 39.04
CA THR A 445 -15.07 28.44 39.88
C THR A 445 -15.38 26.94 39.79
N LEU A 446 -14.32 26.16 39.54
CA LEU A 446 -14.36 24.71 39.44
C LEU A 446 -13.78 24.05 40.70
N LYS A 447 -14.26 22.86 41.04
CA LYS A 447 -13.69 22.02 42.09
C LYS A 447 -12.65 21.05 41.50
N LEU A 448 -11.50 20.96 42.14
CA LEU A 448 -10.48 19.97 41.83
C LEU A 448 -10.89 18.61 42.42
N ARG A 449 -10.86 17.56 41.61
CA ARG A 449 -11.02 16.18 42.06
C ARG A 449 -9.65 15.53 42.30
N SER A 450 -8.74 15.67 41.35
CA SER A 450 -7.37 15.19 41.44
C SER A 450 -6.45 16.00 40.54
N LEU A 451 -5.21 16.16 40.96
CA LEU A 451 -4.12 16.71 40.19
C LEU A 451 -3.10 15.58 39.97
N THR A 452 -2.74 15.29 38.74
CA THR A 452 -1.78 14.24 38.40
C THR A 452 -0.64 14.83 37.63
N ALA A 453 0.57 14.38 37.92
CA ALA A 453 1.79 14.71 37.19
C ALA A 453 2.36 13.42 36.59
N ASP A 454 2.18 13.23 35.29
CA ASP A 454 2.57 12.03 34.57
C ASP A 454 3.87 12.26 33.80
N GLN A 455 4.88 11.47 34.13
CA GLN A 455 6.12 11.40 33.34
C GLN A 455 5.85 10.83 31.96
N LYS A 456 6.35 11.46 30.95
CA LYS A 456 6.27 11.04 29.54
C LYS A 456 7.63 11.20 28.88
N PHE A 457 7.82 10.47 27.81
CA PHE A 457 8.98 10.59 26.95
C PHE A 457 8.54 10.77 25.52
N THR A 458 9.24 11.60 24.77
CA THR A 458 9.04 11.68 23.32
C THR A 458 9.26 10.30 22.70
N GLN A 459 8.49 9.99 21.67
CA GLN A 459 8.56 8.69 20.99
C GLN A 459 9.21 8.85 19.62
N PRO A 460 10.02 7.86 19.17
CA PRO A 460 10.54 7.88 17.82
C PRO A 460 9.41 7.74 16.80
N PRO A 461 9.63 8.16 15.54
CA PRO A 461 8.66 7.91 14.49
C PRO A 461 8.43 6.40 14.33
N PRO A 462 7.21 5.96 13.98
CA PRO A 462 6.93 4.55 13.80
C PRO A 462 7.63 3.99 12.56
N LEU A 463 7.95 2.69 12.57
CA LEU A 463 8.38 1.96 11.38
C LEU A 463 7.32 2.05 10.29
N TYR A 464 7.76 2.06 9.03
CA TYR A 464 6.84 2.04 7.91
C TYR A 464 5.96 0.78 7.89
N THR A 465 4.70 0.98 7.57
CA THR A 465 3.78 -0.03 7.06
C THR A 465 3.73 0.07 5.52
N GLU A 466 3.05 -0.86 4.82
CA GLU A 466 2.83 -0.67 3.38
C GLU A 466 2.11 0.65 3.09
N ALA A 467 1.09 0.99 3.88
CA ALA A 467 0.33 2.24 3.72
C ALA A 467 1.20 3.48 3.87
N THR A 468 1.99 3.56 4.95
CA THR A 468 2.84 4.73 5.21
C THR A 468 4.05 4.80 4.27
N LEU A 469 4.55 3.66 3.76
CA LEU A 469 5.59 3.65 2.72
C LEU A 469 5.04 4.15 1.38
N ILE A 470 3.83 3.73 0.99
CA ILE A 470 3.17 4.25 -0.23
C ILE A 470 2.96 5.75 -0.11
N HIS A 471 2.50 6.23 1.05
CA HIS A 471 2.36 7.65 1.30
C HIS A 471 3.69 8.40 1.15
N ALA A 472 4.77 7.89 1.76
CA ALA A 472 6.10 8.49 1.67
C ALA A 472 6.64 8.49 0.23
N LEU A 473 6.43 7.41 -0.54
CA LEU A 473 6.81 7.35 -1.95
C LEU A 473 6.05 8.40 -2.78
N GLU A 474 4.72 8.49 -2.61
CA GLU A 474 3.86 9.46 -3.28
C GLU A 474 4.26 10.90 -2.93
N GLU A 475 4.45 11.21 -1.64
CA GLU A 475 4.81 12.53 -1.14
C GLU A 475 6.15 13.01 -1.71
N ASN A 476 7.09 12.08 -1.88
CA ASN A 476 8.38 12.36 -2.51
C ASN A 476 8.35 12.29 -4.05
N GLY A 477 7.21 12.03 -4.68
CA GLY A 477 7.06 11.93 -6.14
C GLY A 477 7.71 10.71 -6.77
N ILE A 478 7.93 9.64 -5.98
CA ILE A 478 8.59 8.40 -6.39
C ILE A 478 7.55 7.33 -6.69
N GLY A 479 7.68 6.67 -7.84
CA GLY A 479 6.68 5.72 -8.32
C GLY A 479 5.48 6.39 -8.95
N ARG A 480 4.57 5.58 -9.47
CA ARG A 480 3.31 5.97 -10.11
C ARG A 480 2.24 4.93 -9.79
N PRO A 481 0.97 5.17 -10.09
CA PRO A 481 -0.14 4.24 -9.80
C PRO A 481 0.14 2.78 -10.18
N SER A 482 0.82 2.55 -11.29
CA SER A 482 1.18 1.21 -11.77
C SER A 482 2.34 0.55 -11.00
N THR A 483 3.14 1.29 -10.23
CA THR A 483 4.41 0.80 -9.67
C THR A 483 4.43 0.64 -8.15
N TYR A 484 3.54 1.27 -7.37
CA TYR A 484 3.57 1.17 -5.89
C TYR A 484 3.52 -0.27 -5.38
N ALA A 485 2.53 -1.05 -5.83
CA ALA A 485 2.40 -2.44 -5.42
C ALA A 485 3.58 -3.33 -5.88
N PRO A 486 4.06 -3.26 -7.14
CA PRO A 486 5.27 -3.96 -7.59
C PRO A 486 6.53 -3.62 -6.79
N ILE A 487 6.75 -2.35 -6.42
CA ILE A 487 7.93 -1.93 -5.63
C ILE A 487 7.95 -2.70 -4.31
N ILE A 488 6.86 -2.64 -3.53
CA ILE A 488 6.77 -3.28 -2.23
C ILE A 488 6.90 -4.81 -2.35
N THR A 489 6.17 -5.41 -3.30
CA THR A 489 6.25 -6.86 -3.54
C THR A 489 7.66 -7.28 -3.85
N THR A 490 8.36 -6.54 -4.72
CA THR A 490 9.71 -6.89 -5.16
C THR A 490 10.73 -6.83 -4.02
N ILE A 491 10.73 -5.79 -3.18
CA ILE A 491 11.70 -5.69 -2.08
C ILE A 491 11.48 -6.76 -1.01
N VAL A 492 10.24 -7.21 -0.82
CA VAL A 492 9.89 -8.31 0.08
C VAL A 492 10.27 -9.67 -0.53
N ASP A 493 9.90 -9.93 -1.79
CA ASP A 493 10.18 -11.21 -2.46
C ASP A 493 11.68 -11.46 -2.65
N ARG A 494 12.47 -10.39 -2.81
CA ARG A 494 13.94 -10.45 -2.86
C ARG A 494 14.58 -10.63 -1.49
N GLY A 495 13.80 -10.54 -0.42
CA GLY A 495 14.28 -10.67 0.96
C GLY A 495 15.13 -9.49 1.41
N TYR A 496 14.99 -8.31 0.81
CA TYR A 496 15.64 -7.08 1.29
C TYR A 496 14.89 -6.48 2.46
N VAL A 497 13.59 -6.67 2.46
CA VAL A 497 12.66 -6.24 3.51
C VAL A 497 11.81 -7.41 3.94
N GLU A 498 11.54 -7.52 5.19
CA GLU A 498 10.58 -8.48 5.75
C GLU A 498 9.44 -7.76 6.46
N LYS A 499 8.31 -8.46 6.58
CA LYS A 499 7.14 -7.95 7.30
C LYS A 499 7.08 -8.58 8.67
N ASP A 500 7.19 -7.75 9.69
CA ASP A 500 6.92 -8.11 11.07
C ASP A 500 5.54 -7.55 11.45
N GLN A 501 4.55 -8.41 11.55
CA GLN A 501 3.13 -8.06 11.65
C GLN A 501 2.69 -7.19 10.45
N LYS A 502 2.53 -5.87 10.64
CA LYS A 502 2.24 -4.90 9.57
C LYS A 502 3.42 -4.00 9.24
N LYS A 503 4.52 -4.07 10.00
CA LYS A 503 5.69 -3.20 9.90
C LYS A 503 6.71 -3.77 8.92
N LEU A 504 7.34 -2.90 8.16
CA LEU A 504 8.41 -3.22 7.22
C LEU A 504 9.76 -3.00 7.92
N LYS A 505 10.64 -4.00 7.84
CA LYS A 505 12.01 -3.95 8.39
C LYS A 505 13.01 -4.42 7.35
N THR A 506 14.18 -3.79 7.30
CA THR A 506 15.27 -4.28 6.46
C THR A 506 15.86 -5.56 7.03
N THR A 507 16.19 -6.50 6.17
CA THR A 507 16.95 -7.70 6.55
C THR A 507 18.46 -7.38 6.54
N PRO A 508 19.33 -8.18 7.16
CA PRO A 508 20.77 -8.02 7.02
C PRO A 508 21.24 -7.99 5.57
N LEU A 509 20.57 -8.76 4.70
CA LEU A 509 20.83 -8.71 3.26
C LEU A 509 20.42 -7.36 2.66
N GLY A 510 19.26 -6.85 3.01
CA GLY A 510 18.77 -5.53 2.57
C GLY A 510 19.69 -4.42 3.04
N GLN A 511 20.16 -4.48 4.28
CA GLN A 511 21.12 -3.52 4.84
C GLN A 511 22.45 -3.54 4.08
N ALA A 512 23.03 -4.73 3.85
CA ALA A 512 24.28 -4.87 3.11
C ALA A 512 24.16 -4.33 1.67
N VAL A 513 23.06 -4.62 0.97
CA VAL A 513 22.78 -4.08 -0.37
C VAL A 513 22.61 -2.56 -0.31
N ASN A 514 21.85 -2.05 0.66
CA ASN A 514 21.64 -0.61 0.82
C ASN A 514 22.96 0.14 1.09
N THR A 515 23.83 -0.39 1.95
CA THR A 515 25.16 0.20 2.22
C THR A 515 25.97 0.31 0.93
N VAL A 516 26.07 -0.79 0.16
CA VAL A 516 26.79 -0.76 -1.13
C VAL A 516 26.20 0.26 -2.08
N MET A 517 24.87 0.32 -2.15
CA MET A 517 24.18 1.26 -3.03
C MET A 517 24.39 2.72 -2.61
N MET A 518 24.36 3.01 -1.31
CA MET A 518 24.59 4.35 -0.77
C MET A 518 26.02 4.83 -0.98
N GLU A 519 27.02 3.94 -0.79
CA GLU A 519 28.44 4.28 -0.92
C GLU A 519 28.88 4.41 -2.38
N GLN A 520 28.42 3.51 -3.27
CA GLN A 520 28.92 3.43 -4.64
C GLN A 520 27.98 4.08 -5.67
N PHE A 521 26.69 4.16 -5.40
CA PHE A 521 25.68 4.70 -6.32
C PHE A 521 24.73 5.68 -5.61
N PRO A 522 25.25 6.71 -4.90
CA PRO A 522 24.42 7.63 -4.12
C PRO A 522 23.32 8.29 -4.94
N ASN A 523 23.60 8.63 -6.19
CA ASN A 523 22.61 9.24 -7.09
C ASN A 523 21.44 8.30 -7.41
N ILE A 524 21.70 6.98 -7.60
CA ILE A 524 20.65 6.02 -7.94
C ILE A 524 19.65 5.81 -6.80
N VAL A 525 20.12 5.92 -5.56
CA VAL A 525 19.30 5.78 -4.35
C VAL A 525 18.83 7.13 -3.80
N ASP A 526 19.18 8.22 -4.46
CA ASP A 526 18.73 9.54 -4.05
C ASP A 526 17.23 9.75 -4.34
N VAL A 527 16.51 10.24 -3.32
CA VAL A 527 15.06 10.46 -3.36
C VAL A 527 14.71 11.51 -4.40
N LYS A 528 15.43 12.65 -4.39
CA LYS A 528 15.19 13.77 -5.29
C LYS A 528 15.51 13.40 -6.74
N PHE A 529 16.64 12.72 -6.96
CA PHE A 529 17.02 12.23 -8.29
C PHE A 529 15.96 11.30 -8.88
N SER A 530 15.45 10.35 -8.06
CA SER A 530 14.39 9.44 -8.50
C SER A 530 13.08 10.16 -8.82
N ALA A 531 12.70 11.14 -8.01
CA ALA A 531 11.53 11.97 -8.27
C ALA A 531 11.68 12.81 -9.55
N ASP A 532 12.85 13.39 -9.78
CA ASP A 532 13.12 14.17 -10.98
C ASP A 532 13.14 13.31 -12.25
N MET A 533 13.59 12.05 -12.14
CA MET A 533 13.49 11.10 -13.24
C MET A 533 12.03 10.74 -13.56
N GLU A 534 11.18 10.53 -12.54
CA GLU A 534 9.74 10.33 -12.75
C GLU A 534 9.09 11.53 -13.46
N LYS A 535 9.46 12.77 -13.08
CA LYS A 535 9.01 13.99 -13.76
C LYS A 535 9.48 14.04 -15.21
N LYS A 536 10.74 13.66 -15.50
CA LYS A 536 11.24 13.60 -16.88
C LYS A 536 10.43 12.62 -17.74
N LEU A 537 10.05 11.46 -17.18
CA LEU A 537 9.17 10.52 -17.86
C LEU A 537 7.76 11.09 -18.12
N ASP A 538 7.23 11.91 -17.19
CA ASP A 538 5.96 12.59 -17.39
C ASP A 538 6.06 13.70 -18.45
N ILE A 539 7.22 14.37 -18.58
CA ILE A 539 7.47 15.37 -19.64
C ILE A 539 7.54 14.70 -21.02
N ILE A 540 8.13 13.48 -21.13
CA ILE A 540 8.08 12.67 -22.35
C ILE A 540 6.65 12.31 -22.70
N GLU A 541 5.84 11.87 -21.73
CA GLU A 541 4.42 11.55 -21.91
C GLU A 541 3.61 12.71 -22.45
N ALA A 542 3.96 13.94 -22.05
CA ALA A 542 3.36 15.18 -22.53
C ALA A 542 3.87 15.63 -23.93
N GLY A 543 4.76 14.86 -24.58
CA GLY A 543 5.36 15.19 -25.86
C GLY A 543 6.33 16.37 -25.83
N LYS A 544 6.87 16.71 -24.65
CA LYS A 544 7.72 17.90 -24.43
C LYS A 544 9.20 17.58 -24.27
N ALA A 545 9.60 16.31 -24.30
CA ALA A 545 11.00 15.89 -24.22
C ALA A 545 11.24 14.67 -25.10
N ASP A 546 12.46 14.60 -25.67
CA ASP A 546 12.94 13.44 -26.40
C ASP A 546 13.35 12.33 -25.40
N TRP A 547 12.85 11.13 -25.63
CA TRP A 547 13.10 9.99 -24.75
C TRP A 547 14.53 9.45 -24.88
N VAL A 548 15.11 9.49 -26.10
CA VAL A 548 16.49 9.03 -26.36
C VAL A 548 17.48 9.90 -25.65
N GLN A 549 17.34 11.23 -25.78
CA GLN A 549 18.18 12.20 -25.08
C GLN A 549 18.08 12.05 -23.56
N THR A 550 16.87 11.82 -23.06
CA THR A 550 16.66 11.61 -21.61
C THR A 550 17.38 10.38 -21.08
N ILE A 551 17.38 9.28 -21.83
CA ILE A 551 18.11 8.05 -21.47
C ILE A 551 19.60 8.24 -21.60
N ASP A 552 20.09 8.90 -22.66
CA ASP A 552 21.51 9.17 -22.91
C ASP A 552 22.13 9.99 -21.78
N ASP A 553 21.47 11.09 -21.40
CA ASP A 553 21.91 11.95 -20.29
C ASP A 553 22.02 11.17 -18.97
N PHE A 554 21.06 10.29 -18.70
CA PHE A 554 21.11 9.41 -17.53
C PHE A 554 22.25 8.38 -17.65
N TYR A 555 22.37 7.72 -18.79
CA TYR A 555 23.29 6.59 -18.98
C TYR A 555 24.76 7.01 -18.88
N LYS A 556 25.14 8.18 -19.42
CA LYS A 556 26.50 8.71 -19.32
C LYS A 556 26.95 8.86 -17.86
N GLY A 557 26.11 9.45 -17.02
CA GLY A 557 26.41 9.59 -15.60
C GLY A 557 26.44 8.24 -14.85
N PHE A 558 25.50 7.35 -15.19
CA PHE A 558 25.41 6.03 -14.59
C PHE A 558 26.58 5.11 -14.99
N ALA A 559 26.99 5.11 -16.25
CA ALA A 559 28.13 4.32 -16.72
C ALA A 559 29.44 4.72 -16.00
N LYS A 560 29.69 6.03 -15.85
CA LYS A 560 30.82 6.54 -15.08
C LYS A 560 30.77 6.09 -13.62
N SER A 561 29.62 6.22 -12.96
CA SER A 561 29.46 5.76 -11.56
C SER A 561 29.71 4.26 -11.42
N LEU A 562 29.35 3.45 -12.43
CA LEU A 562 29.61 2.01 -12.43
C LEU A 562 31.10 1.69 -12.55
N GLU A 563 31.83 2.38 -13.43
CA GLU A 563 33.29 2.23 -13.58
C GLU A 563 34.02 2.61 -12.29
N ASP A 564 33.64 3.72 -11.67
CA ASP A 564 34.23 4.19 -10.41
C ASP A 564 33.95 3.18 -9.29
N ALA A 565 32.72 2.65 -9.20
CA ALA A 565 32.36 1.62 -8.23
C ALA A 565 33.13 0.31 -8.41
N GLU A 566 33.38 -0.12 -9.66
CA GLU A 566 34.22 -1.32 -9.93
C GLU A 566 35.64 -1.13 -9.41
N LYS A 567 36.24 0.05 -9.64
CA LYS A 567 37.59 0.41 -9.15
C LYS A 567 37.62 0.49 -7.62
N ASN A 568 36.69 1.22 -7.01
CA ASN A 568 36.63 1.45 -5.56
C ASN A 568 36.48 0.15 -4.75
N MET A 569 35.78 -0.82 -5.35
CA MET A 569 35.52 -2.11 -4.72
C MET A 569 36.38 -3.26 -5.30
N GLU A 570 37.45 -2.96 -6.02
CA GLU A 570 38.36 -4.00 -6.50
C GLU A 570 38.93 -4.82 -5.33
N GLY A 571 38.89 -6.15 -5.44
CA GLY A 571 39.30 -7.06 -4.37
C GLY A 571 38.43 -7.07 -3.10
N LYS A 572 37.47 -6.16 -2.98
CA LYS A 572 36.60 -6.07 -1.79
C LYS A 572 35.27 -6.80 -2.00
N ARG A 573 34.75 -7.35 -0.90
CA ARG A 573 33.43 -7.98 -0.87
C ARG A 573 32.72 -7.67 0.44
N VAL A 574 31.48 -7.26 0.37
CA VAL A 574 30.67 -6.99 1.55
C VAL A 574 30.10 -8.30 2.09
N LYS A 575 30.36 -8.55 3.35
CA LYS A 575 29.83 -9.72 4.06
C LYS A 575 28.42 -9.38 4.59
N VAL A 576 27.46 -10.21 4.29
CA VAL A 576 26.12 -10.11 4.90
C VAL A 576 26.23 -10.65 6.32
N GLU A 577 25.76 -9.88 7.29
CA GLU A 577 25.75 -10.31 8.68
C GLU A 577 24.84 -11.53 8.86
N ASP A 578 25.34 -12.50 9.61
CA ASP A 578 24.60 -13.69 9.99
C ASP A 578 23.66 -13.32 11.15
N ILE A 579 22.42 -13.82 11.15
CA ILE A 579 21.49 -13.61 12.26
C ILE A 579 21.80 -14.63 13.35
N PRO A 580 22.19 -14.20 14.58
CA PRO A 580 22.47 -15.13 15.67
C PRO A 580 21.20 -15.88 16.07
N THR A 581 21.39 -17.11 16.58
CA THR A 581 20.35 -17.92 17.21
C THR A 581 20.78 -18.30 18.61
N ASP A 582 19.84 -18.74 19.43
CA ASP A 582 20.13 -19.28 20.77
C ASP A 582 20.67 -20.73 20.72
N GLU A 583 20.80 -21.31 19.52
CA GLU A 583 21.28 -22.68 19.33
C GLU A 583 22.81 -22.76 19.35
N ILE A 584 23.32 -23.77 20.02
CA ILE A 584 24.74 -24.11 20.03
C ILE A 584 25.00 -25.34 19.16
N CYS A 585 26.05 -25.30 18.38
CA CYS A 585 26.43 -26.38 17.47
C CYS A 585 26.84 -27.63 18.27
N GLU A 586 26.10 -28.72 18.11
CA GLU A 586 26.38 -30.01 18.78
C GLU A 586 27.74 -30.63 18.41
N LYS A 587 28.32 -30.23 17.23
CA LYS A 587 29.59 -30.77 16.73
C LYS A 587 30.83 -30.03 17.25
N CYS A 588 30.75 -28.71 17.50
CA CYS A 588 31.91 -27.90 17.81
C CYS A 588 31.68 -26.85 18.91
N GLY A 589 30.50 -26.78 19.52
CA GLY A 589 30.19 -25.87 20.60
C GLY A 589 30.06 -24.39 20.21
N ARG A 590 30.24 -24.02 18.95
CA ARG A 590 30.10 -22.62 18.49
C ARG A 590 28.61 -22.27 18.29
N PRO A 591 28.25 -20.96 18.40
CA PRO A 591 26.87 -20.52 18.13
C PRO A 591 26.41 -20.89 16.73
N MET A 592 25.13 -21.25 16.60
CA MET A 592 24.49 -21.42 15.30
C MET A 592 23.92 -20.09 14.83
N VAL A 593 23.89 -19.88 13.50
CA VAL A 593 23.43 -18.65 12.88
C VAL A 593 22.50 -18.96 11.71
N ILE A 594 21.52 -18.08 11.49
CA ILE A 594 20.64 -18.19 10.33
C ILE A 594 21.34 -17.62 9.11
N LYS A 595 21.53 -18.44 8.09
CA LYS A 595 22.06 -18.05 6.78
C LYS A 595 20.97 -18.16 5.71
N SER A 596 21.12 -17.38 4.66
CA SER A 596 20.24 -17.45 3.48
C SER A 596 20.92 -18.26 2.37
N GLY A 597 20.35 -19.40 2.00
CA GLY A 597 20.81 -20.26 0.91
C GLY A 597 19.93 -20.19 -0.33
N ARG A 598 20.28 -20.98 -1.35
CA ARG A 598 19.54 -21.09 -2.63
C ARG A 598 18.08 -21.54 -2.43
N TYR A 599 17.83 -22.34 -1.39
CA TYR A 599 16.53 -22.94 -1.09
C TYR A 599 15.80 -22.28 0.07
N GLY A 600 16.30 -21.11 0.55
CA GLY A 600 15.72 -20.37 1.68
C GLY A 600 16.68 -20.19 2.86
N LYS A 601 16.16 -19.69 3.98
CA LYS A 601 16.92 -19.52 5.23
C LYS A 601 17.18 -20.92 5.85
N PHE A 602 18.38 -21.10 6.42
CA PHE A 602 18.77 -22.31 7.15
C PHE A 602 19.66 -21.94 8.33
N VAL A 603 19.72 -22.78 9.34
CA VAL A 603 20.60 -22.62 10.50
C VAL A 603 21.90 -23.34 10.21
N ALA A 604 23.04 -22.68 10.42
CA ALA A 604 24.35 -23.23 10.19
C ALA A 604 25.32 -22.83 11.30
N CYS A 605 26.32 -23.64 11.54
CA CYS A 605 27.38 -23.31 12.49
C CYS A 605 28.17 -22.08 12.03
N SER A 606 28.43 -21.13 12.94
CA SER A 606 29.27 -19.97 12.69
C SER A 606 30.72 -20.35 12.34
N GLY A 607 31.17 -21.55 12.68
CA GLY A 607 32.48 -22.08 12.38
C GLY A 607 32.70 -22.62 10.97
N PHE A 608 31.78 -22.36 10.02
CA PHE A 608 32.03 -22.71 8.61
C PHE A 608 33.21 -21.94 8.03
N PRO A 609 34.12 -22.57 7.24
CA PRO A 609 34.05 -23.92 6.63
C PRO A 609 34.56 -25.09 7.48
N GLU A 610 35.16 -24.83 8.66
CA GLU A 610 35.70 -25.88 9.53
C GLU A 610 34.62 -26.82 10.06
N CYS A 611 33.51 -26.26 10.51
CA CYS A 611 32.34 -27.01 10.92
C CYS A 611 31.20 -26.80 9.92
N ARG A 612 30.79 -27.88 9.27
CA ARG A 612 29.71 -27.86 8.25
C ARG A 612 28.35 -28.27 8.80
N ASN A 613 28.14 -28.16 10.12
CA ASN A 613 26.85 -28.48 10.69
C ASN A 613 25.80 -27.45 10.26
N ALA A 614 24.72 -27.91 9.63
CA ALA A 614 23.62 -27.08 9.19
C ALA A 614 22.33 -27.91 9.13
N HIS A 615 21.21 -27.25 9.43
CA HIS A 615 19.87 -27.81 9.31
C HIS A 615 18.89 -26.76 8.77
N PRO A 616 17.75 -27.17 8.17
CA PRO A 616 16.73 -26.24 7.72
C PRO A 616 16.21 -25.37 8.87
N LEU A 617 15.98 -24.07 8.63
CA LEU A 617 15.25 -23.21 9.56
C LEU A 617 13.76 -23.61 9.51
N VAL A 618 13.32 -24.34 10.52
CA VAL A 618 11.95 -24.87 10.58
C VAL A 618 11.22 -24.15 11.71
N LYS A 619 10.09 -23.53 11.39
CA LYS A 619 9.25 -22.89 12.39
C LYS A 619 8.44 -23.95 13.12
N ASP A 620 8.66 -24.08 14.43
CA ASP A 620 7.82 -24.89 15.30
C ASP A 620 6.46 -24.21 15.52
N THR A 621 5.38 -24.96 15.43
CA THR A 621 4.02 -24.47 15.69
C THR A 621 3.67 -24.45 17.18
N GLY A 622 4.49 -25.11 18.02
CA GLY A 622 4.21 -25.39 19.43
C GLY A 622 3.20 -26.54 19.61
N GLY A 623 2.63 -27.08 18.53
CA GLY A 623 1.76 -28.25 18.58
C GLY A 623 2.56 -29.57 18.62
N ILE A 624 2.00 -30.56 19.22
CA ILE A 624 2.61 -31.89 19.38
C ILE A 624 2.00 -32.88 18.38
N CYS A 625 2.82 -33.73 17.78
CA CYS A 625 2.37 -34.76 16.85
C CYS A 625 1.46 -35.78 17.57
N PRO A 626 0.24 -36.03 17.07
CA PRO A 626 -0.70 -36.93 17.72
C PRO A 626 -0.26 -38.39 17.64
N GLU A 627 0.66 -38.77 16.73
CA GLU A 627 1.12 -40.14 16.56
C GLU A 627 2.36 -40.47 17.40
N CYS A 628 3.34 -39.57 17.50
CA CYS A 628 4.61 -39.91 18.14
C CYS A 628 5.06 -38.92 19.23
N GLY A 629 4.28 -37.89 19.53
CA GLY A 629 4.62 -36.87 20.53
C GLY A 629 5.74 -35.90 20.13
N GLY A 630 6.27 -35.98 18.90
CA GLY A 630 7.25 -35.02 18.38
C GLY A 630 6.61 -33.69 18.06
N HIS A 631 7.44 -32.63 17.83
CA HIS A 631 6.95 -31.32 17.49
C HIS A 631 6.35 -31.27 16.08
N MET A 632 5.36 -30.39 15.87
CA MET A 632 4.77 -30.14 14.56
C MET A 632 5.41 -28.90 13.92
N LEU A 633 6.04 -29.10 12.77
CA LEU A 633 6.86 -28.11 12.09
C LEU A 633 6.17 -27.59 10.83
N VAL A 634 6.29 -26.28 10.58
CA VAL A 634 5.81 -25.64 9.33
C VAL A 634 6.72 -26.05 8.19
N ARG A 635 6.17 -26.67 7.15
CA ARG A 635 6.89 -27.07 5.93
C ARG A 635 6.23 -26.51 4.68
N LYS A 636 6.95 -26.50 3.55
CA LYS A 636 6.43 -26.12 2.23
C LYS A 636 6.51 -27.30 1.27
N SER A 637 5.41 -27.56 0.58
CA SER A 637 5.37 -28.54 -0.51
C SER A 637 6.16 -28.05 -1.73
N ALA A 638 6.45 -28.91 -2.70
CA ALA A 638 7.10 -28.56 -3.96
C ALA A 638 6.33 -27.48 -4.76
N LYS A 639 5.02 -27.37 -4.57
CA LYS A 639 4.15 -26.35 -5.17
C LYS A 639 4.03 -25.06 -4.31
N GLY A 640 4.84 -24.92 -3.23
CA GLY A 640 4.87 -23.75 -2.36
C GLY A 640 3.74 -23.67 -1.31
N ARG A 641 2.85 -24.66 -1.22
CA ARG A 641 1.79 -24.71 -0.20
C ARG A 641 2.37 -25.08 1.17
N ILE A 642 1.95 -24.35 2.20
CA ILE A 642 2.31 -24.66 3.60
C ILE A 642 1.54 -25.93 4.03
N TYR A 643 2.27 -26.83 4.69
CA TYR A 643 1.72 -27.98 5.42
C TYR A 643 2.49 -28.17 6.72
N TYR A 644 1.96 -28.93 7.62
CA TYR A 644 2.56 -29.19 8.92
C TYR A 644 2.96 -30.64 9.03
N GLY A 645 4.23 -30.91 9.34
CA GLY A 645 4.78 -32.25 9.42
C GLY A 645 5.51 -32.51 10.73
N CYS A 646 5.57 -33.74 11.15
CA CYS A 646 6.25 -34.16 12.37
C CYS A 646 7.77 -33.88 12.29
N SER A 647 8.37 -33.47 13.41
CA SER A 647 9.83 -33.28 13.55
C SER A 647 10.59 -34.61 13.42
N ASN A 648 9.97 -35.73 13.77
CA ASN A 648 10.56 -37.06 13.76
C ASN A 648 10.55 -37.72 12.36
N TYR A 649 10.21 -37.00 11.29
CA TYR A 649 10.33 -37.54 9.93
C TYR A 649 11.79 -37.95 9.62
N PRO A 650 12.09 -39.13 9.03
CA PRO A 650 11.16 -40.07 8.40
C PRO A 650 10.60 -41.18 9.34
N LYS A 651 10.96 -41.19 10.64
CA LYS A 651 10.45 -42.21 11.60
C LYS A 651 8.94 -42.08 11.86
N CYS A 652 8.42 -40.83 11.75
CA CYS A 652 6.98 -40.56 11.83
C CYS A 652 6.58 -39.74 10.58
N ASN A 653 5.61 -40.23 9.83
CA ASN A 653 5.15 -39.64 8.57
C ASN A 653 3.91 -38.74 8.74
N PHE A 654 3.53 -38.42 9.96
CA PHE A 654 2.34 -37.61 10.21
C PHE A 654 2.47 -36.24 9.58
N MET A 655 1.48 -35.85 8.79
CA MET A 655 1.36 -34.54 8.17
C MET A 655 -0.10 -34.09 8.12
N THR A 656 -0.30 -32.78 8.16
CA THR A 656 -1.63 -32.16 8.06
C THR A 656 -1.55 -30.84 7.31
N TRP A 657 -2.67 -30.43 6.70
CA TRP A 657 -2.85 -29.11 6.11
C TRP A 657 -3.44 -28.09 7.08
N ASP A 658 -4.02 -28.56 8.19
CA ASP A 658 -4.61 -27.72 9.22
C ASP A 658 -3.53 -27.34 10.24
N GLU A 659 -3.49 -26.06 10.64
CA GLU A 659 -2.46 -25.52 11.54
C GLU A 659 -2.57 -26.09 12.95
N PRO A 660 -1.56 -26.85 13.44
CA PRO A 660 -1.54 -27.29 14.83
C PRO A 660 -1.23 -26.12 15.75
N VAL A 661 -1.88 -26.07 16.91
CA VAL A 661 -1.68 -25.01 17.92
C VAL A 661 -1.12 -25.61 19.22
N PRO A 662 -0.44 -24.76 20.07
CA PRO A 662 0.09 -25.23 21.36
C PRO A 662 -1.00 -25.69 22.34
N GLU A 663 -2.24 -25.21 22.15
CA GLU A 663 -3.38 -25.53 23.03
C GLU A 663 -3.77 -26.99 22.88
N LYS A 664 -3.94 -27.68 24.04
CA LYS A 664 -4.37 -29.06 24.11
C LYS A 664 -5.89 -29.17 24.23
N CYS A 665 -6.43 -30.22 23.68
CA CYS A 665 -7.85 -30.54 23.81
C CYS A 665 -8.21 -30.77 25.28
N PRO A 666 -9.19 -30.08 25.85
CA PRO A 666 -9.58 -30.24 27.25
C PRO A 666 -10.24 -31.60 27.54
N GLN A 667 -10.75 -32.28 26.50
CA GLN A 667 -11.41 -33.58 26.68
C GLN A 667 -10.44 -34.76 26.60
N CYS A 668 -9.38 -34.68 25.77
CA CYS A 668 -8.51 -35.86 25.55
C CYS A 668 -7.01 -35.56 25.59
N GLY A 669 -6.60 -34.29 25.86
CA GLY A 669 -5.20 -33.86 25.97
C GLY A 669 -4.40 -33.79 24.66
N GLN A 670 -4.99 -34.14 23.51
CA GLN A 670 -4.33 -34.08 22.21
C GLN A 670 -4.19 -32.63 21.67
N THR A 671 -3.27 -32.42 20.76
CA THR A 671 -3.08 -31.15 20.07
C THR A 671 -4.33 -30.73 19.30
N LEU A 672 -4.72 -29.48 19.42
CA LEU A 672 -5.80 -28.89 18.62
C LEU A 672 -5.29 -28.38 17.29
N PHE A 673 -6.16 -28.39 16.27
CA PHE A 673 -5.88 -27.93 14.92
C PHE A 673 -6.84 -26.79 14.54
N LYS A 674 -6.35 -25.83 13.77
CA LYS A 674 -7.12 -24.67 13.32
C LYS A 674 -7.67 -24.89 11.92
N LYS A 675 -9.00 -24.79 11.77
CA LYS A 675 -9.70 -24.91 10.49
C LYS A 675 -10.91 -23.98 10.45
N LYS A 676 -11.04 -23.19 9.38
CA LYS A 676 -12.21 -22.31 9.13
C LYS A 676 -12.65 -21.46 10.33
N GLY A 677 -11.69 -20.91 11.10
CA GLY A 677 -12.01 -20.04 12.25
C GLY A 677 -12.36 -20.76 13.54
N GLN A 678 -12.19 -22.07 13.60
CA GLN A 678 -12.41 -22.91 14.79
C GLN A 678 -11.16 -23.73 15.11
N LEU A 679 -10.95 -24.04 16.38
CA LEU A 679 -10.06 -25.08 16.85
C LEU A 679 -10.84 -26.39 16.97
N TYR A 680 -10.25 -27.47 16.50
CA TYR A 680 -10.86 -28.79 16.60
C TYR A 680 -9.84 -29.85 17.02
N CYS A 681 -10.30 -30.89 17.65
CA CYS A 681 -9.50 -32.08 17.98
C CYS A 681 -9.61 -33.11 16.86
N ALA A 682 -8.45 -33.55 16.34
CA ALA A 682 -8.40 -34.54 15.25
C ALA A 682 -8.46 -35.99 15.74
N LYS A 683 -8.51 -36.24 17.07
CA LYS A 683 -8.62 -37.58 17.63
C LYS A 683 -9.99 -38.16 17.31
N GLU A 684 -9.99 -39.36 16.72
CA GLU A 684 -11.19 -40.07 16.36
C GLU A 684 -12.09 -40.32 17.60
N GLY A 685 -13.37 -39.92 17.50
CA GLY A 685 -14.35 -40.05 18.59
C GLY A 685 -14.34 -38.92 19.63
N CYS A 686 -13.43 -37.94 19.56
CA CYS A 686 -13.39 -36.82 20.53
C CYS A 686 -14.40 -35.71 20.24
N GLY A 687 -14.56 -35.30 18.98
CA GLY A 687 -15.55 -34.30 18.51
C GLY A 687 -15.43 -32.89 19.09
N PHE A 688 -14.39 -32.57 19.87
CA PHE A 688 -14.23 -31.24 20.48
C PHE A 688 -13.97 -30.17 19.43
N THR A 689 -14.75 -29.08 19.51
CA THR A 689 -14.57 -27.86 18.71
C THR A 689 -14.74 -26.60 19.56
N LYS A 690 -13.95 -25.55 19.29
CA LYS A 690 -14.02 -24.25 19.97
C LYS A 690 -13.85 -23.14 18.95
N PRO A 691 -14.70 -22.11 18.94
CA PRO A 691 -14.45 -20.93 18.08
C PRO A 691 -13.17 -20.23 18.50
N ILE A 692 -12.45 -19.67 17.52
CA ILE A 692 -11.26 -18.85 17.78
C ILE A 692 -11.74 -17.43 18.10
N GLU A 693 -11.50 -16.98 19.34
CA GLU A 693 -11.75 -15.59 19.71
C GLU A 693 -10.87 -14.68 18.87
N LYS A 694 -11.50 -13.73 18.18
CA LYS A 694 -10.78 -12.70 17.47
C LYS A 694 -10.18 -11.74 18.51
N LYS A 695 -8.87 -11.83 18.73
CA LYS A 695 -8.11 -10.79 19.45
C LYS A 695 -8.04 -9.49 18.64
#